data_ffc0a71e17882e653bcb08ecd0efeff8
#
_entry.id   ffc0a71e17882e653bcb08ecd0efeff8
#
_cell.length_a   1.000
_cell.length_b   1.000
_cell.length_c   1.000
_cell.angle_alpha   90.00
_cell.angle_beta   90.00
_cell.angle_gamma   90.00
#
_symmetry.space_group_name_H-M   'P 1'
#
loop_
_entity.id
_entity.type
_entity.pdbx_description
1 polymer ?
#
loop_
_entity_poly.entity_id
_entity_poly.type
_entity_poly.pdbx_seq_one_letter_code
_entity_poly.pdbx_strand_id
1 'polypeptide(L)'
;MVKEIIERIDSQQLSDALSERYLSYAVSTIVSRALPDVRDGLKPVHRRILYSMLRQKLSPNAAFRKCATVVGDVLGHYHPHGDSSVYDAMVRLAQDFSVRYPLIDGQGNFGNIDGDPQAAYRYTESKMTDAAMLIMEGLDEDSVDMMPNFDGTTMEPVVMPGAFPNLLANGGMGIAVGMATNIPTHNVAEVCDALTLVVDKPDATTAQIMKKMVGPDFPTGGILIDSFETIVKNYDTGRGAFRVRARWAVEELERGMYQVVITEIPYGIVKSKLVEQIGALIDGKKLPLVDDIVDESTTDVRIVITPKSKNIPADKMMAHLFAMTDLESRFNMNFNVIDSKGAPRVMPIGDVLREFVAHQKDVLLRRTTWRLNNIARRLEILGGLLVVYLNLDRVIEIIRTEDDAKAVLTAEFNLTEIQVEAILNTRLRSLRKLEEMEIKREDAALREEQRQLQELMASPDMQNEQLKAWFADIKKRYDKKTTLGRRRTTWAEQTEEVVVNADEFIEKEPLTIILSAMGWIRAAKGHLDLSALDLKFKEGDELQFAFHAMSTDKINLFASGGKMFTLPANELPSARGFGESVRMMADIGADETIVRAFVLDTNAKYLVVGRHGVGFVVSGENCLAQTRNGKQVMNVDTKNPSIMCVPVTGDMVAMSGSNDKLLIFAANEIPEMSRGKGVILQKYNAERTYVLDVMFFDAANGFSWTTGRGTTKLDDWKPWVARRASQGRTIPVGFPRSGKFGK
;
A
#
# COMPACT_ATOMS: atom_id res chain seq x y z
N MET A 1 -13.47 -65.95 -8.80
CA MET A 1 -14.56 -64.99 -8.56
C MET A 1 -13.96 -63.59 -8.79
N VAL A 2 -14.29 -63.01 -9.94
CA VAL A 2 -13.91 -61.62 -10.27
C VAL A 2 -14.91 -60.77 -9.52
N LYS A 3 -14.47 -59.94 -8.56
CA LYS A 3 -15.32 -58.90 -7.92
C LYS A 3 -15.62 -57.89 -9.02
N GLU A 4 -16.89 -57.80 -9.45
CA GLU A 4 -17.36 -56.67 -10.23
C GLU A 4 -17.17 -55.39 -9.38
N ILE A 5 -16.30 -54.53 -9.85
CA ILE A 5 -16.20 -53.17 -9.37
C ILE A 5 -17.42 -52.43 -9.91
N ILE A 6 -18.46 -52.27 -9.09
CA ILE A 6 -19.59 -51.39 -9.41
C ILE A 6 -19.07 -49.97 -9.34
N GLU A 7 -18.75 -49.39 -10.49
CA GLU A 7 -18.50 -47.96 -10.60
C GLU A 7 -19.79 -47.20 -10.24
N ARG A 8 -19.77 -46.53 -9.12
CA ARG A 8 -20.85 -45.63 -8.74
C ARG A 8 -20.65 -44.30 -9.44
N ILE A 9 -21.38 -44.05 -10.51
CA ILE A 9 -21.40 -42.80 -11.23
C ILE A 9 -22.39 -41.88 -10.57
N ASP A 10 -21.94 -40.92 -9.79
CA ASP A 10 -22.76 -39.84 -9.24
C ASP A 10 -22.78 -38.67 -10.22
N SER A 11 -23.95 -38.25 -10.67
CA SER A 11 -24.12 -37.07 -11.52
C SER A 11 -24.21 -35.80 -10.64
N GLN A 12 -23.27 -34.86 -10.84
CA GLN A 12 -23.29 -33.57 -10.15
C GLN A 12 -23.38 -32.46 -11.21
N GLN A 13 -24.10 -31.36 -10.93
CA GLN A 13 -24.07 -30.21 -11.84
C GLN A 13 -22.69 -29.59 -11.87
N LEU A 14 -22.24 -29.20 -13.07
CA LEU A 14 -20.91 -28.62 -13.26
C LEU A 14 -20.70 -27.34 -12.43
N SER A 15 -21.76 -26.52 -12.28
CA SER A 15 -21.76 -25.32 -11.43
C SER A 15 -21.44 -25.64 -9.98
N ASP A 16 -22.05 -26.70 -9.44
CA ASP A 16 -21.90 -27.06 -8.03
C ASP A 16 -20.51 -27.69 -7.78
N ALA A 17 -20.07 -28.56 -8.67
CA ALA A 17 -18.73 -29.14 -8.63
C ALA A 17 -17.62 -28.07 -8.73
N LEU A 18 -17.80 -27.08 -9.61
CA LEU A 18 -16.85 -25.96 -9.75
C LEU A 18 -16.88 -25.09 -8.51
N SER A 19 -18.05 -24.76 -7.98
CA SER A 19 -18.18 -23.93 -6.77
C SER A 19 -17.53 -24.57 -5.56
N GLU A 20 -17.75 -25.86 -5.34
CA GLU A 20 -17.15 -26.61 -4.23
C GLU A 20 -15.61 -26.69 -4.34
N ARG A 21 -15.11 -27.04 -5.54
CA ARG A 21 -13.66 -27.12 -5.78
C ARG A 21 -12.99 -25.75 -5.69
N TYR A 22 -13.64 -24.69 -6.22
CA TYR A 22 -13.13 -23.33 -6.13
C TYR A 22 -13.11 -22.82 -4.68
N LEU A 23 -14.17 -23.14 -3.90
CA LEU A 23 -14.20 -22.79 -2.48
C LEU A 23 -13.08 -23.50 -1.70
N SER A 24 -12.89 -24.81 -1.93
CA SER A 24 -11.79 -25.58 -1.32
C SER A 24 -10.43 -25.01 -1.67
N TYR A 25 -10.20 -24.69 -2.94
CA TYR A 25 -8.98 -24.03 -3.41
C TYR A 25 -8.80 -22.65 -2.77
N ALA A 26 -9.84 -21.83 -2.72
CA ALA A 26 -9.81 -20.50 -2.11
C ALA A 26 -9.46 -20.57 -0.62
N VAL A 27 -10.12 -21.44 0.14
CA VAL A 27 -9.85 -21.64 1.57
C VAL A 27 -8.41 -22.12 1.78
N SER A 28 -7.95 -23.11 1.03
CA SER A 28 -6.56 -23.59 1.11
C SER A 28 -5.55 -22.47 0.80
N THR A 29 -5.80 -21.66 -0.24
CA THR A 29 -4.93 -20.56 -0.59
C THR A 29 -4.91 -19.46 0.47
N ILE A 30 -6.03 -19.20 1.13
CA ILE A 30 -6.15 -18.20 2.19
C ILE A 30 -5.43 -18.68 3.44
N VAL A 31 -5.83 -19.85 3.98
CA VAL A 31 -5.40 -20.32 5.30
C VAL A 31 -4.00 -20.94 5.26
N SER A 32 -3.72 -21.74 4.21
CA SER A 32 -2.49 -22.55 4.17
C SER A 32 -1.36 -21.92 3.35
N ARG A 33 -1.52 -20.67 2.84
CA ARG A 33 -0.50 -20.08 1.98
C ARG A 33 -0.28 -18.58 2.18
N ALA A 34 -1.33 -17.76 2.09
CA ALA A 34 -1.18 -16.33 1.87
C ALA A 34 -1.17 -15.48 3.14
N LEU A 35 -2.01 -15.83 4.12
CA LEU A 35 -2.17 -15.05 5.34
C LEU A 35 -1.25 -15.55 6.45
N PRO A 36 -0.67 -14.64 7.27
CA PRO A 36 0.06 -15.00 8.47
C PRO A 36 -0.90 -15.34 9.62
N ASP A 37 -0.45 -16.21 10.53
CA ASP A 37 -1.13 -16.46 11.80
C ASP A 37 -0.89 -15.30 12.78
N VAL A 38 -1.92 -14.86 13.47
CA VAL A 38 -1.83 -13.72 14.40
C VAL A 38 -0.87 -13.98 15.56
N ARG A 39 -0.69 -15.24 15.97
CA ARG A 39 0.07 -15.66 17.12
C ARG A 39 1.59 -15.60 16.90
N ASP A 40 2.08 -16.06 15.75
CA ASP A 40 3.52 -16.09 15.43
C ASP A 40 3.93 -15.21 14.23
N GLY A 41 2.95 -14.63 13.52
CA GLY A 41 3.20 -13.76 12.38
C GLY A 41 3.80 -14.49 11.16
N LEU A 42 3.76 -15.81 11.14
CA LEU A 42 4.38 -16.60 10.08
C LEU A 42 3.33 -17.18 9.13
N LYS A 43 3.69 -17.23 7.86
CA LYS A 43 3.01 -18.10 6.89
C LYS A 43 3.53 -19.52 7.03
N PRO A 44 2.78 -20.54 6.59
CA PRO A 44 3.22 -21.93 6.68
C PRO A 44 4.63 -22.18 6.10
N VAL A 45 4.97 -21.60 4.96
CA VAL A 45 6.30 -21.74 4.35
C VAL A 45 7.41 -21.18 5.27
N HIS A 46 7.19 -20.00 5.89
CA HIS A 46 8.17 -19.40 6.80
C HIS A 46 8.35 -20.25 8.04
N ARG A 47 7.25 -20.75 8.62
CA ARG A 47 7.28 -21.62 9.81
C ARG A 47 8.06 -22.91 9.54
N ARG A 48 7.84 -23.54 8.41
CA ARG A 48 8.53 -24.76 7.96
C ARG A 48 10.00 -24.54 7.70
N ILE A 49 10.38 -23.41 7.10
CA ILE A 49 11.78 -23.02 6.90
C ILE A 49 12.51 -22.90 8.25
N LEU A 50 11.96 -22.12 9.20
CA LEU A 50 12.57 -21.92 10.50
C LEU A 50 12.62 -23.22 11.31
N TYR A 51 11.57 -24.05 11.26
CA TYR A 51 11.55 -25.35 11.91
C TYR A 51 12.61 -26.29 11.35
N SER A 52 12.76 -26.39 10.04
CA SER A 52 13.81 -27.15 9.37
C SER A 52 15.20 -26.66 9.79
N MET A 53 15.42 -25.34 9.82
CA MET A 53 16.70 -24.77 10.26
C MET A 53 17.00 -25.08 11.74
N LEU A 54 16.00 -25.08 12.61
CA LEU A 54 16.14 -25.49 14.03
C LEU A 54 16.52 -26.96 14.13
N ARG A 55 15.85 -27.85 13.41
CA ARG A 55 16.14 -29.29 13.38
C ARG A 55 17.54 -29.57 12.86
N GLN A 56 18.03 -28.79 11.92
CA GLN A 56 19.39 -28.83 11.42
C GLN A 56 20.42 -28.13 12.34
N LYS A 57 19.99 -27.57 13.47
CA LYS A 57 20.82 -26.86 14.47
C LYS A 57 21.57 -25.65 13.91
N LEU A 58 20.96 -24.91 12.99
CA LEU A 58 21.52 -23.70 12.38
C LEU A 58 21.27 -22.45 13.25
N SER A 59 21.71 -22.52 14.51
CA SER A 59 21.63 -21.40 15.48
C SER A 59 22.53 -20.22 15.05
N PRO A 60 22.37 -19.03 15.65
CA PRO A 60 23.19 -17.86 15.34
C PRO A 60 24.71 -18.09 15.46
N ASN A 61 25.09 -18.94 16.39
CA ASN A 61 26.51 -19.32 16.65
C ASN A 61 27.00 -20.50 15.80
N ALA A 62 26.13 -21.12 14.99
CA ALA A 62 26.53 -22.21 14.12
C ALA A 62 27.26 -21.69 12.87
N ALA A 63 27.98 -22.58 12.20
CA ALA A 63 28.55 -22.31 10.90
C ALA A 63 27.44 -22.15 9.85
N PHE A 64 27.64 -21.28 8.86
CA PHE A 64 26.76 -21.16 7.73
C PHE A 64 26.64 -22.47 6.97
N ARG A 65 25.45 -22.74 6.46
CA ARG A 65 25.15 -23.91 5.63
C ARG A 65 24.52 -23.48 4.30
N LYS A 66 24.82 -24.21 3.24
CA LYS A 66 24.22 -23.95 1.90
C LYS A 66 22.70 -23.88 1.96
N CYS A 67 22.10 -22.84 1.40
CA CYS A 67 20.65 -22.70 1.33
C CYS A 67 20.00 -23.91 0.64
N ALA A 68 20.70 -24.52 -0.31
CA ALA A 68 20.26 -25.76 -0.98
C ALA A 68 19.93 -26.89 0.00
N THR A 69 20.68 -27.01 1.11
CA THR A 69 20.42 -28.04 2.12
C THR A 69 19.11 -27.76 2.88
N VAL A 70 18.86 -26.50 3.23
CA VAL A 70 17.63 -26.10 3.91
C VAL A 70 16.42 -26.24 2.97
N VAL A 71 16.53 -25.74 1.74
CA VAL A 71 15.48 -25.87 0.73
C VAL A 71 15.13 -27.32 0.46
N GLY A 72 16.14 -28.18 0.29
CA GLY A 72 15.94 -29.62 0.07
C GLY A 72 15.24 -30.32 1.24
N ASP A 73 15.60 -30.00 2.49
CA ASP A 73 14.97 -30.55 3.67
C ASP A 73 13.52 -30.10 3.84
N VAL A 74 13.25 -28.79 3.58
CA VAL A 74 11.89 -28.24 3.62
C VAL A 74 11.00 -28.89 2.57
N LEU A 75 11.49 -29.08 1.35
CA LEU A 75 10.75 -29.74 0.26
C LEU A 75 10.46 -31.21 0.56
N GLY A 76 11.47 -31.90 1.07
CA GLY A 76 11.38 -33.35 1.32
C GLY A 76 10.47 -33.71 2.49
N HIS A 77 10.42 -32.86 3.54
CA HIS A 77 9.75 -33.22 4.78
C HIS A 77 8.52 -32.36 5.12
N TYR A 78 8.42 -31.11 4.65
CA TYR A 78 7.41 -30.18 5.21
C TYR A 78 6.57 -29.47 4.16
N HIS A 79 7.14 -29.10 2.99
CA HIS A 79 6.48 -28.19 2.06
C HIS A 79 6.58 -28.67 0.60
N PRO A 80 5.67 -29.55 0.13
CA PRO A 80 5.74 -30.22 -1.19
C PRO A 80 5.33 -29.25 -2.34
N HIS A 81 6.08 -28.17 -2.52
CA HIS A 81 5.89 -27.15 -3.55
C HIS A 81 7.21 -26.86 -4.27
N GLY A 82 7.22 -25.94 -5.25
CA GLY A 82 8.42 -25.60 -6.00
C GLY A 82 9.55 -25.04 -5.12
N ASP A 83 10.80 -25.44 -5.40
CA ASP A 83 12.02 -25.02 -4.70
C ASP A 83 12.23 -23.50 -4.71
N SER A 84 11.91 -22.84 -5.82
CA SER A 84 11.97 -21.39 -5.94
C SER A 84 11.09 -20.69 -4.92
N SER A 85 9.89 -21.19 -4.64
CA SER A 85 8.98 -20.58 -3.67
C SER A 85 9.52 -20.63 -2.24
N VAL A 86 10.21 -21.71 -1.86
CA VAL A 86 10.86 -21.86 -0.56
C VAL A 86 12.08 -20.95 -0.47
N TYR A 87 12.90 -20.94 -1.53
CA TYR A 87 14.10 -20.11 -1.55
C TYR A 87 13.79 -18.62 -1.54
N ASP A 88 12.81 -18.16 -2.34
CA ASP A 88 12.38 -16.76 -2.35
C ASP A 88 11.85 -16.31 -0.98
N ALA A 89 11.15 -17.19 -0.27
CA ALA A 89 10.74 -16.94 1.10
C ALA A 89 11.94 -16.80 2.06
N MET A 90 12.93 -17.69 1.95
CA MET A 90 14.19 -17.59 2.73
C MET A 90 14.92 -16.28 2.45
N VAL A 91 15.07 -15.93 1.18
CA VAL A 91 15.73 -14.68 0.74
C VAL A 91 15.05 -13.48 1.37
N ARG A 92 13.73 -13.42 1.32
CA ARG A 92 12.99 -12.30 1.90
C ARG A 92 13.17 -12.17 3.41
N LEU A 93 13.27 -13.28 4.13
CA LEU A 93 13.54 -13.29 5.58
C LEU A 93 14.97 -12.84 5.93
N ALA A 94 15.89 -12.83 4.96
CA ALA A 94 17.28 -12.39 5.14
C ALA A 94 17.53 -10.93 4.70
N GLN A 95 16.63 -10.33 3.91
CA GLN A 95 16.80 -8.97 3.38
C GLN A 95 16.46 -7.92 4.42
N ASP A 96 17.42 -7.11 4.83
CA ASP A 96 17.30 -6.05 5.84
C ASP A 96 16.54 -4.79 5.34
N PHE A 97 16.30 -4.69 4.02
CA PHE A 97 15.43 -3.70 3.38
C PHE A 97 14.00 -4.22 3.16
N SER A 98 13.75 -5.53 3.33
CA SER A 98 12.42 -6.15 3.20
C SER A 98 11.78 -6.42 4.55
N VAL A 99 12.54 -6.85 5.56
CA VAL A 99 12.08 -7.11 6.92
C VAL A 99 12.84 -6.23 7.91
N ARG A 100 12.13 -5.77 8.95
CA ARG A 100 12.71 -4.85 9.94
C ARG A 100 13.70 -5.55 10.88
N TYR A 101 13.46 -6.83 11.15
CA TYR A 101 14.27 -7.73 11.97
C TYR A 101 14.48 -9.04 11.21
N PRO A 102 15.57 -9.18 10.44
CA PRO A 102 15.83 -10.39 9.68
C PRO A 102 15.79 -11.65 10.57
N LEU A 103 15.14 -12.69 10.08
CA LEU A 103 15.07 -13.99 10.77
C LEU A 103 16.16 -14.95 10.28
N ILE A 104 16.70 -14.70 9.12
CA ILE A 104 17.79 -15.46 8.51
C ILE A 104 19.00 -14.52 8.35
N ASP A 105 20.14 -14.99 8.77
CA ASP A 105 21.44 -14.39 8.48
C ASP A 105 22.00 -15.07 7.22
N GLY A 106 22.14 -14.30 6.15
CA GLY A 106 22.54 -14.80 4.83
C GLY A 106 23.98 -14.42 4.49
N GLN A 107 24.71 -15.36 3.88
CA GLN A 107 26.03 -15.12 3.32
C GLN A 107 26.03 -15.34 1.81
N GLY A 108 26.47 -14.32 1.05
CA GLY A 108 26.43 -14.28 -0.40
C GLY A 108 25.44 -13.24 -0.92
N ASN A 109 25.04 -13.34 -2.18
CA ASN A 109 24.12 -12.40 -2.79
C ASN A 109 22.66 -12.83 -2.54
N PHE A 110 21.96 -12.11 -1.68
CA PHE A 110 20.52 -12.24 -1.39
C PHE A 110 19.67 -11.16 -2.06
N GLY A 111 20.16 -10.54 -3.14
CA GLY A 111 19.51 -9.41 -3.79
C GLY A 111 19.85 -8.09 -3.09
N ASN A 112 19.38 -7.00 -3.67
CA ASN A 112 19.63 -5.64 -3.16
C ASN A 112 18.41 -4.72 -3.34
N ILE A 113 18.51 -3.51 -2.82
CA ILE A 113 17.46 -2.48 -2.91
C ILE A 113 17.26 -1.95 -4.34
N ASP A 114 18.21 -2.18 -5.25
CA ASP A 114 18.12 -1.85 -6.68
C ASP A 114 17.22 -2.82 -7.45
N GLY A 115 16.79 -3.91 -6.79
CA GLY A 115 15.95 -4.92 -7.41
C GLY A 115 16.72 -5.98 -8.16
N ASP A 116 18.05 -6.05 -8.01
CA ASP A 116 18.83 -7.15 -8.53
C ASP A 116 18.42 -8.45 -7.85
N PRO A 117 18.29 -9.55 -8.61
CA PRO A 117 17.87 -10.82 -8.06
C PRO A 117 18.96 -11.45 -7.21
N GLN A 118 18.55 -12.30 -6.28
CA GLN A 118 19.44 -13.15 -5.49
C GLN A 118 20.18 -14.17 -6.36
N ALA A 119 21.36 -14.59 -5.94
CA ALA A 119 22.07 -15.71 -6.54
C ALA A 119 21.31 -17.03 -6.27
N ALA A 120 21.51 -18.03 -7.13
CA ALA A 120 20.88 -19.34 -6.94
C ALA A 120 21.29 -19.99 -5.60
N TYR A 121 20.35 -20.70 -4.96
CA TYR A 121 20.48 -21.26 -3.62
C TYR A 121 21.68 -22.22 -3.41
N ARG A 122 22.29 -22.72 -4.47
CA ARG A 122 23.53 -23.51 -4.43
C ARG A 122 24.77 -22.67 -4.10
N TYR A 123 24.72 -21.34 -4.30
CA TYR A 123 25.83 -20.44 -4.04
C TYR A 123 25.73 -19.73 -2.70
N THR A 124 24.51 -19.49 -2.22
CA THR A 124 24.24 -18.77 -0.97
C THR A 124 24.26 -19.71 0.24
N GLU A 125 24.56 -19.14 1.39
CA GLU A 125 24.59 -19.85 2.68
C GLU A 125 23.75 -19.10 3.70
N SER A 126 23.25 -19.81 4.71
CA SER A 126 22.36 -19.25 5.72
C SER A 126 22.49 -19.90 7.08
N LYS A 127 22.10 -19.16 8.10
CA LYS A 127 21.84 -19.59 9.48
C LYS A 127 20.72 -18.70 10.07
N MET A 128 20.22 -19.05 11.24
CA MET A 128 19.18 -18.25 11.91
C MET A 128 19.79 -17.08 12.68
N THR A 129 18.96 -16.05 12.90
CA THR A 129 19.25 -14.92 13.79
C THR A 129 18.71 -15.14 15.20
N ASP A 130 19.08 -14.25 16.14
CA ASP A 130 18.52 -14.27 17.50
C ASP A 130 17.00 -14.05 17.51
N ALA A 131 16.48 -13.24 16.61
CA ALA A 131 15.02 -13.01 16.46
C ALA A 131 14.28 -14.31 16.09
N ALA A 132 14.86 -15.11 15.19
CA ALA A 132 14.29 -16.41 14.84
C ALA A 132 14.34 -17.40 16.01
N MET A 133 15.41 -17.40 16.79
CA MET A 133 15.50 -18.25 17.99
C MET A 133 14.44 -17.89 19.04
N LEU A 134 14.15 -16.59 19.23
CA LEU A 134 13.09 -16.15 20.14
C LEU A 134 11.69 -16.59 19.67
N ILE A 135 11.44 -16.65 18.37
CA ILE A 135 10.17 -17.16 17.82
C ILE A 135 9.94 -18.62 18.21
N MET A 136 11.02 -19.41 18.30
CA MET A 136 10.98 -20.86 18.54
C MET A 136 11.35 -21.24 19.98
N GLU A 137 11.59 -20.26 20.86
CA GLU A 137 11.99 -20.52 22.24
C GLU A 137 10.94 -21.34 22.99
N GLY A 138 11.37 -22.46 23.56
CA GLY A 138 10.50 -23.38 24.30
C GLY A 138 9.70 -24.35 23.42
N LEU A 139 10.01 -24.49 22.13
CA LEU A 139 9.32 -25.43 21.24
C LEU A 139 9.46 -26.90 21.71
N ASP A 140 10.59 -27.26 22.32
CA ASP A 140 10.82 -28.60 22.86
C ASP A 140 10.19 -28.81 24.26
N GLU A 141 9.45 -27.83 24.79
CA GLU A 141 8.83 -27.80 26.11
C GLU A 141 7.32 -28.03 26.06
N ASP A 142 6.81 -28.71 25.05
CA ASP A 142 5.36 -28.94 24.80
C ASP A 142 4.51 -27.64 24.80
N SER A 143 5.12 -26.56 24.35
CA SER A 143 4.55 -25.21 24.40
C SER A 143 3.43 -24.96 23.39
N VAL A 144 3.38 -25.72 22.30
CA VAL A 144 2.42 -25.62 21.20
C VAL A 144 2.03 -27.00 20.68
N ASP A 145 0.91 -27.06 19.95
CA ASP A 145 0.48 -28.29 19.32
C ASP A 145 1.33 -28.63 18.11
N MET A 146 1.55 -29.94 17.96
CA MET A 146 2.24 -30.52 16.81
C MET A 146 1.23 -31.25 15.93
N MET A 147 1.42 -31.17 14.60
CA MET A 147 0.61 -31.89 13.62
C MET A 147 1.49 -32.75 12.72
N PRO A 148 0.95 -33.84 12.13
CA PRO A 148 1.66 -34.57 11.09
C PRO A 148 1.96 -33.66 9.89
N ASN A 149 3.14 -33.86 9.29
CA ASN A 149 3.47 -33.24 8.01
C ASN A 149 2.58 -33.82 6.87
N PHE A 150 2.81 -33.38 5.63
CA PHE A 150 1.95 -33.74 4.47
C PHE A 150 1.89 -35.24 4.17
N ASP A 151 2.90 -36.03 4.54
CA ASP A 151 2.94 -37.48 4.31
C ASP A 151 2.83 -38.33 5.59
N GLY A 152 2.68 -37.69 6.75
CA GLY A 152 2.51 -38.35 8.05
C GLY A 152 3.78 -38.97 8.63
N THR A 153 4.94 -38.74 8.02
CA THR A 153 6.23 -39.36 8.45
C THR A 153 6.90 -38.60 9.58
N THR A 154 6.66 -37.29 9.69
CA THR A 154 7.24 -36.44 10.73
C THR A 154 6.18 -35.49 11.31
N MET A 155 6.54 -34.79 12.38
CA MET A 155 5.68 -33.80 13.02
C MET A 155 6.19 -32.40 12.74
N GLU A 156 5.29 -31.44 12.54
CA GLU A 156 5.59 -30.01 12.44
C GLU A 156 4.71 -29.21 13.41
N PRO A 157 5.17 -28.05 13.90
CA PRO A 157 4.36 -27.22 14.80
C PRO A 157 3.20 -26.55 14.05
N VAL A 158 2.01 -26.56 14.65
CA VAL A 158 0.83 -25.84 14.15
C VAL A 158 1.10 -24.33 14.13
N VAL A 159 1.76 -23.85 15.19
CA VAL A 159 2.16 -22.45 15.38
C VAL A 159 3.45 -22.45 16.19
N MET A 160 4.28 -21.41 16.09
CA MET A 160 5.46 -21.26 16.93
C MET A 160 5.11 -20.69 18.31
N PRO A 161 5.91 -20.94 19.37
CA PRO A 161 5.74 -20.30 20.67
C PRO A 161 5.71 -18.76 20.59
N GLY A 162 6.53 -18.18 19.68
CA GLY A 162 6.36 -16.80 19.24
C GLY A 162 6.70 -15.75 20.31
N ALA A 163 7.70 -15.98 21.17
CA ALA A 163 8.08 -14.97 22.17
C ALA A 163 8.40 -13.60 21.53
N PHE A 164 9.01 -13.60 20.35
CA PHE A 164 9.21 -12.40 19.56
C PHE A 164 7.92 -12.01 18.81
N PRO A 165 7.40 -10.77 18.93
CA PRO A 165 6.13 -10.34 18.33
C PRO A 165 6.25 -10.11 16.83
N ASN A 166 6.57 -11.16 16.08
CA ASN A 166 7.01 -11.12 14.69
C ASN A 166 5.95 -10.52 13.74
N LEU A 167 4.64 -10.77 13.96
CA LEU A 167 3.59 -10.20 13.11
C LEU A 167 3.69 -8.67 13.01
N LEU A 168 3.87 -8.00 14.14
CA LEU A 168 3.98 -6.55 14.18
C LEU A 168 5.41 -6.08 13.89
N ALA A 169 6.42 -6.81 14.37
CA ALA A 169 7.81 -6.46 14.17
C ALA A 169 8.21 -6.44 12.70
N ASN A 170 7.90 -7.50 11.96
CA ASN A 170 8.28 -7.69 10.56
C ASN A 170 7.15 -7.46 9.57
N GLY A 171 5.90 -7.34 10.06
CA GLY A 171 4.75 -7.19 9.19
C GLY A 171 4.54 -8.40 8.29
N GLY A 172 3.85 -8.19 7.19
CA GLY A 172 3.61 -9.23 6.20
C GLY A 172 2.78 -8.76 5.02
N MET A 173 3.10 -9.28 3.84
CA MET A 173 2.33 -9.02 2.63
C MET A 173 1.92 -10.34 2.00
N GLY A 174 0.66 -10.44 1.54
CA GLY A 174 0.16 -11.63 0.86
C GLY A 174 -1.09 -11.36 0.06
N ILE A 175 -1.24 -12.09 -1.04
CA ILE A 175 -2.40 -12.02 -1.92
C ILE A 175 -3.02 -13.42 -1.96
N ALA A 176 -4.30 -13.51 -1.58
CA ALA A 176 -5.10 -14.71 -1.65
C ALA A 176 -6.29 -14.51 -2.58
N VAL A 177 -7.15 -15.51 -2.69
CA VAL A 177 -8.41 -15.41 -3.46
C VAL A 177 -9.40 -14.54 -2.69
N GLY A 178 -9.75 -13.38 -3.25
CA GLY A 178 -10.69 -12.44 -2.64
C GLY A 178 -10.21 -11.71 -1.40
N MET A 179 -8.99 -11.97 -0.94
CA MET A 179 -8.40 -11.37 0.25
C MET A 179 -6.94 -11.02 0.03
N ALA A 180 -6.49 -9.93 0.67
CA ALA A 180 -5.08 -9.56 0.71
C ALA A 180 -4.71 -9.13 2.13
N THR A 181 -3.45 -9.31 2.50
CA THR A 181 -2.86 -8.77 3.72
C THR A 181 -1.68 -7.87 3.37
N ASN A 182 -1.54 -6.78 4.09
CA ASN A 182 -0.39 -5.89 3.99
C ASN A 182 -0.20 -5.19 5.35
N ILE A 183 0.63 -5.78 6.18
CA ILE A 183 0.86 -5.35 7.56
C ILE A 183 2.20 -4.62 7.60
N PRO A 184 2.25 -3.36 8.07
CA PRO A 184 3.48 -2.61 8.21
C PRO A 184 4.35 -3.18 9.30
N THR A 185 5.65 -2.93 9.21
CA THR A 185 6.63 -3.26 10.25
C THR A 185 6.59 -2.23 11.39
N HIS A 186 6.98 -2.63 12.60
CA HIS A 186 6.98 -1.76 13.79
C HIS A 186 8.24 -1.94 14.63
N ASN A 187 8.50 -0.95 15.47
CA ASN A 187 9.59 -1.02 16.43
C ASN A 187 9.25 -1.99 17.57
N VAL A 188 10.08 -3.00 17.78
CA VAL A 188 9.83 -4.08 18.77
C VAL A 188 9.74 -3.54 20.20
N ALA A 189 10.57 -2.55 20.57
CA ALA A 189 10.52 -1.98 21.91
C ALA A 189 9.17 -1.28 22.17
N GLU A 190 8.64 -0.58 21.16
CA GLU A 190 7.33 0.06 21.22
C GLU A 190 6.19 -0.98 21.26
N VAL A 191 6.31 -2.07 20.51
CA VAL A 191 5.35 -3.19 20.55
C VAL A 191 5.34 -3.83 21.94
N CYS A 192 6.50 -4.04 22.57
CA CYS A 192 6.59 -4.58 23.93
C CYS A 192 5.93 -3.63 24.96
N ASP A 193 6.07 -2.31 24.79
CA ASP A 193 5.37 -1.34 25.64
C ASP A 193 3.84 -1.39 25.45
N ALA A 194 3.38 -1.60 24.22
CA ALA A 194 1.96 -1.78 23.92
C ALA A 194 1.41 -3.10 24.48
N LEU A 195 2.17 -4.20 24.36
CA LEU A 195 1.83 -5.50 24.95
C LEU A 195 1.73 -5.41 26.49
N THR A 196 2.68 -4.76 27.13
CA THR A 196 2.65 -4.51 28.58
C THR A 196 1.39 -3.72 28.98
N LEU A 197 1.03 -2.68 28.22
CA LEU A 197 -0.20 -1.94 28.45
C LEU A 197 -1.44 -2.82 28.33
N VAL A 198 -1.51 -3.72 27.34
CA VAL A 198 -2.66 -4.62 27.15
C VAL A 198 -2.74 -5.70 28.24
N VAL A 199 -1.62 -6.16 28.80
CA VAL A 199 -1.60 -7.04 29.98
C VAL A 199 -2.19 -6.34 31.19
N ASP A 200 -1.77 -5.07 31.45
CA ASP A 200 -2.26 -4.29 32.57
C ASP A 200 -3.71 -3.81 32.39
N LYS A 201 -4.09 -3.53 31.14
CA LYS A 201 -5.39 -2.99 30.75
C LYS A 201 -5.91 -3.68 29.49
N PRO A 202 -6.58 -4.85 29.59
CA PRO A 202 -7.07 -5.60 28.44
C PRO A 202 -8.06 -4.85 27.55
N ASP A 203 -8.76 -3.87 28.09
CA ASP A 203 -9.73 -2.99 27.41
C ASP A 203 -9.11 -1.68 26.90
N ALA A 204 -7.77 -1.58 26.84
CA ALA A 204 -7.08 -0.40 26.34
C ALA A 204 -7.58 -0.03 24.94
N THR A 205 -7.91 1.25 24.74
CA THR A 205 -8.36 1.77 23.45
C THR A 205 -7.22 1.87 22.45
N THR A 206 -7.53 1.85 21.15
CA THR A 206 -6.53 2.04 20.09
C THR A 206 -5.72 3.31 20.30
N ALA A 207 -6.33 4.41 20.72
CA ALA A 207 -5.61 5.64 20.99
C ALA A 207 -4.60 5.54 22.16
N GLN A 208 -4.90 4.72 23.18
CA GLN A 208 -3.97 4.46 24.29
C GLN A 208 -2.80 3.57 23.84
N ILE A 209 -3.09 2.56 23.04
CA ILE A 209 -2.09 1.67 22.45
C ILE A 209 -1.13 2.47 21.55
N MET A 210 -1.68 3.30 20.66
CA MET A 210 -0.88 4.09 19.71
C MET A 210 -0.02 5.18 20.37
N LYS A 211 -0.28 5.55 21.62
CA LYS A 211 0.65 6.37 22.41
C LYS A 211 1.92 5.62 22.84
N LYS A 212 1.89 4.29 22.82
CA LYS A 212 3.05 3.42 23.13
C LYS A 212 3.74 2.96 21.86
N MET A 213 2.94 2.54 20.88
CA MET A 213 3.39 2.05 19.58
C MET A 213 3.02 3.09 18.52
N VAL A 214 3.78 4.17 18.46
CA VAL A 214 3.45 5.40 17.74
C VAL A 214 3.17 5.25 16.23
N GLY A 215 3.39 4.09 15.61
CA GLY A 215 3.04 3.79 14.21
C GLY A 215 4.10 2.94 13.50
N PRO A 216 4.04 2.83 12.17
CA PRO A 216 4.98 2.03 11.41
C PRO A 216 6.44 2.41 11.62
N ASP A 217 7.35 1.42 11.54
CA ASP A 217 8.80 1.60 11.56
C ASP A 217 9.39 0.74 10.43
N PHE A 218 9.51 1.34 9.24
CA PHE A 218 9.91 0.62 8.03
C PHE A 218 11.42 0.33 7.99
N PRO A 219 11.84 -0.78 7.38
CA PRO A 219 13.24 -1.16 7.23
C PRO A 219 14.10 -0.09 6.56
N THR A 220 13.55 0.57 5.54
CA THR A 220 14.21 1.63 4.76
C THR A 220 14.07 3.02 5.36
N GLY A 221 13.42 3.15 6.53
CA GLY A 221 13.22 4.44 7.19
C GLY A 221 12.11 5.28 6.56
N GLY A 222 12.42 6.50 6.19
CA GLY A 222 11.49 7.47 5.62
C GLY A 222 10.75 8.32 6.64
N ILE A 223 9.88 9.19 6.15
CA ILE A 223 9.14 10.19 6.92
C ILE A 223 7.64 9.99 6.72
N LEU A 224 6.90 9.71 7.79
CA LEU A 224 5.43 9.67 7.79
C LEU A 224 4.87 11.09 7.84
N ILE A 225 3.88 11.37 6.99
CA ILE A 225 3.27 12.71 6.88
C ILE A 225 1.81 12.75 7.32
N ASP A 226 1.24 11.61 7.71
CA ASP A 226 -0.15 11.53 8.18
C ASP A 226 -0.27 11.99 9.63
N SER A 227 -1.42 12.60 9.95
CA SER A 227 -1.73 13.02 11.33
C SER A 227 -1.90 11.84 12.28
N PHE A 228 -1.65 12.06 13.57
CA PHE A 228 -1.83 11.03 14.59
C PHE A 228 -3.27 10.46 14.61
N GLU A 229 -4.28 11.31 14.40
CA GLU A 229 -5.69 10.90 14.34
C GLU A 229 -5.94 9.94 13.17
N THR A 230 -5.35 10.22 12.00
CA THR A 230 -5.42 9.33 10.82
C THR A 230 -4.77 7.99 11.12
N ILE A 231 -3.60 7.99 11.76
CA ILE A 231 -2.91 6.78 12.17
C ILE A 231 -3.77 5.96 13.13
N VAL A 232 -4.29 6.57 14.20
CA VAL A 232 -5.19 5.91 15.17
C VAL A 232 -6.40 5.28 14.46
N LYS A 233 -7.06 6.02 13.56
CA LYS A 233 -8.21 5.53 12.79
C LYS A 233 -7.86 4.31 11.93
N ASN A 234 -6.72 4.34 11.27
CA ASN A 234 -6.27 3.22 10.45
C ASN A 234 -6.08 1.95 11.28
N TYR A 235 -5.41 2.07 12.44
CA TYR A 235 -5.19 0.95 13.35
C TYR A 235 -6.45 0.47 14.07
N ASP A 236 -7.42 1.35 14.27
CA ASP A 236 -8.71 1.01 14.88
C ASP A 236 -9.59 0.17 13.94
N THR A 237 -9.51 0.44 12.65
CA THR A 237 -10.24 -0.33 11.63
C THR A 237 -9.47 -1.54 11.10
N GLY A 238 -8.15 -1.61 11.35
CA GLY A 238 -7.26 -2.59 10.72
C GLY A 238 -7.07 -2.37 9.21
N ARG A 239 -7.53 -1.24 8.68
CA ARG A 239 -7.41 -0.86 7.26
C ARG A 239 -7.14 0.62 7.11
N GLY A 240 -6.33 0.97 6.12
CA GLY A 240 -6.03 2.37 5.83
C GLY A 240 -4.82 2.51 4.92
N ALA A 241 -4.24 3.69 4.92
CA ALA A 241 -3.02 3.94 4.16
C ALA A 241 -2.13 4.93 4.93
N PHE A 242 -0.82 4.81 4.73
CA PHE A 242 0.18 5.74 5.23
C PHE A 242 0.93 6.34 4.05
N ARG A 243 1.16 7.66 4.11
CA ARG A 243 2.02 8.35 3.15
C ARG A 243 3.43 8.41 3.73
N VAL A 244 4.39 7.92 2.97
CA VAL A 244 5.80 7.84 3.36
C VAL A 244 6.62 8.61 2.35
N ARG A 245 7.39 9.57 2.82
CA ARG A 245 8.35 10.36 2.04
C ARG A 245 9.77 9.85 2.23
N ALA A 246 10.55 10.00 1.19
CA ALA A 246 12.01 9.87 1.24
C ALA A 246 12.61 10.86 2.24
N ARG A 247 13.71 10.46 2.90
CA ARG A 247 14.54 11.38 3.68
C ARG A 247 15.58 12.01 2.81
N TRP A 248 15.76 13.31 2.96
CA TRP A 248 16.71 14.05 2.18
C TRP A 248 17.44 15.13 3.00
N ALA A 249 18.58 15.59 2.50
CA ALA A 249 19.35 16.66 3.07
C ALA A 249 19.92 17.56 1.97
N VAL A 250 20.21 18.81 2.30
CA VAL A 250 20.92 19.73 1.40
C VAL A 250 22.41 19.66 1.71
N GLU A 251 23.21 19.49 0.67
CA GLU A 251 24.67 19.65 0.74
C GLU A 251 25.08 20.90 -0.03
N GLU A 252 25.77 21.80 0.66
CA GLU A 252 26.29 23.01 0.05
C GLU A 252 27.56 22.70 -0.74
N LEU A 253 27.66 23.27 -1.94
CA LEU A 253 28.80 23.15 -2.84
C LEU A 253 29.53 24.52 -2.99
N GLU A 254 30.69 24.49 -3.62
CA GLU A 254 31.43 25.71 -3.91
C GLU A 254 30.60 26.72 -4.71
N ARG A 255 30.91 28.04 -4.55
CA ARG A 255 30.29 29.18 -5.25
C ARG A 255 28.79 29.36 -4.95
N GLY A 256 28.30 28.85 -3.81
CA GLY A 256 26.89 28.97 -3.40
C GLY A 256 25.93 28.09 -4.21
N MET A 257 26.45 27.05 -4.87
CA MET A 257 25.68 25.97 -5.43
C MET A 257 25.28 25.00 -4.30
N TYR A 258 24.26 24.20 -4.52
CA TYR A 258 23.87 23.11 -3.60
C TYR A 258 23.39 21.91 -4.40
N GLN A 259 23.36 20.77 -3.72
CA GLN A 259 22.71 19.55 -4.20
C GLN A 259 21.80 19.00 -3.13
N VAL A 260 20.78 18.25 -3.53
CA VAL A 260 19.92 17.51 -2.63
C VAL A 260 20.31 16.05 -2.66
N VAL A 261 20.53 15.48 -1.48
CA VAL A 261 20.91 14.07 -1.31
C VAL A 261 19.77 13.33 -0.66
N ILE A 262 19.24 12.33 -1.35
CA ILE A 262 18.26 11.38 -0.80
C ILE A 262 19.03 10.29 -0.08
N THR A 263 18.75 10.12 1.22
CA THR A 263 19.42 9.15 2.10
C THR A 263 18.56 7.96 2.46
N GLU A 264 17.22 8.07 2.35
CA GLU A 264 16.28 7.00 2.58
C GLU A 264 15.16 7.08 1.54
N ILE A 265 14.74 5.95 1.01
CA ILE A 265 13.61 5.85 0.05
C ILE A 265 12.41 5.17 0.71
N PRO A 266 11.17 5.45 0.26
CA PRO A 266 9.99 4.82 0.81
C PRO A 266 10.04 3.29 0.72
N TYR A 267 9.46 2.62 1.72
CA TYR A 267 9.45 1.16 1.81
C TYR A 267 8.76 0.50 0.61
N GLY A 268 9.41 -0.51 0.05
CA GLY A 268 8.89 -1.28 -1.08
C GLY A 268 9.18 -0.67 -2.45
N ILE A 269 9.83 0.50 -2.51
CA ILE A 269 10.27 1.13 -3.76
C ILE A 269 11.63 0.55 -4.18
N VAL A 270 11.74 0.17 -5.44
CA VAL A 270 12.98 -0.30 -6.07
C VAL A 270 13.81 0.92 -6.48
N LYS A 271 15.01 1.06 -5.91
CA LYS A 271 15.86 2.27 -6.08
C LYS A 271 16.20 2.55 -7.55
N SER A 272 16.60 1.55 -8.32
CA SER A 272 16.94 1.72 -9.74
C SER A 272 15.75 2.23 -10.57
N LYS A 273 14.55 1.73 -10.33
CA LYS A 273 13.33 2.19 -11.01
C LYS A 273 12.94 3.62 -10.63
N LEU A 274 13.17 4.00 -9.37
CA LEU A 274 12.95 5.38 -8.92
C LEU A 274 13.89 6.36 -9.64
N VAL A 275 15.18 6.01 -9.75
CA VAL A 275 16.17 6.82 -10.48
C VAL A 275 15.82 6.93 -11.95
N GLU A 276 15.45 5.81 -12.59
CA GLU A 276 14.97 5.77 -13.98
C GLU A 276 13.72 6.64 -14.19
N GLN A 277 12.75 6.56 -13.29
CA GLN A 277 11.52 7.38 -13.31
C GLN A 277 11.85 8.87 -13.29
N ILE A 278 12.74 9.30 -12.37
CA ILE A 278 13.15 10.69 -12.24
C ILE A 278 13.91 11.14 -13.50
N GLY A 279 14.85 10.34 -14.01
CA GLY A 279 15.59 10.61 -15.24
C GLY A 279 14.66 10.79 -16.45
N ALA A 280 13.68 9.90 -16.62
CA ALA A 280 12.69 10.00 -17.68
C ALA A 280 11.81 11.28 -17.59
N LEU A 281 11.51 11.73 -16.38
CA LEU A 281 10.78 13.00 -16.16
C LEU A 281 11.67 14.23 -16.45
N ILE A 282 12.97 14.16 -16.18
CA ILE A 282 13.95 15.22 -16.54
C ILE A 282 14.04 15.32 -18.07
N ASP A 283 14.29 14.20 -18.76
CA ASP A 283 14.37 14.13 -20.21
C ASP A 283 13.09 14.60 -20.89
N GLY A 284 11.94 14.23 -20.31
CA GLY A 284 10.60 14.67 -20.74
C GLY A 284 10.29 16.13 -20.39
N LYS A 285 11.21 16.88 -19.76
CA LYS A 285 11.05 18.27 -19.30
C LYS A 285 9.86 18.48 -18.33
N LYS A 286 9.45 17.43 -17.63
CA LYS A 286 8.38 17.48 -16.64
C LYS A 286 8.86 17.90 -15.24
N LEU A 287 10.19 17.91 -15.01
CA LEU A 287 10.86 18.39 -13.80
C LEU A 287 11.71 19.63 -14.11
N PRO A 288 11.12 20.79 -14.36
CA PRO A 288 11.84 21.98 -14.81
C PRO A 288 12.84 22.56 -13.77
N LEU A 289 12.73 22.15 -12.52
CA LEU A 289 13.58 22.59 -11.41
C LEU A 289 14.85 21.74 -11.24
N VAL A 290 14.89 20.55 -11.83
CA VAL A 290 15.96 19.57 -11.71
C VAL A 290 16.81 19.60 -12.97
N ASP A 291 18.13 19.61 -12.82
CA ASP A 291 19.09 19.54 -13.91
C ASP A 291 19.54 18.10 -14.18
N ASP A 292 19.93 17.40 -13.11
CA ASP A 292 20.47 16.03 -13.22
C ASP A 292 20.17 15.19 -11.97
N ILE A 293 20.27 13.88 -12.12
CA ILE A 293 20.18 12.88 -11.06
C ILE A 293 21.30 11.86 -11.22
N VAL A 294 22.02 11.59 -10.12
CA VAL A 294 23.11 10.61 -10.08
C VAL A 294 22.92 9.69 -8.88
N ASP A 295 23.08 8.39 -9.09
CA ASP A 295 23.09 7.41 -8.01
C ASP A 295 24.54 7.14 -7.56
N GLU A 296 24.88 7.61 -6.37
CA GLU A 296 26.19 7.43 -5.71
C GLU A 296 26.10 6.42 -4.55
N SER A 297 25.04 5.63 -4.49
CA SER A 297 24.82 4.67 -3.40
C SER A 297 25.92 3.59 -3.37
N THR A 298 26.31 3.23 -2.14
CA THR A 298 27.19 2.09 -1.86
C THR A 298 26.47 1.11 -0.93
N THR A 299 26.86 1.03 0.33
CA THR A 299 26.10 0.34 1.39
C THR A 299 24.89 1.14 1.83
N ASP A 300 24.99 2.46 1.78
CA ASP A 300 23.94 3.40 2.14
C ASP A 300 23.35 4.05 0.88
N VAL A 301 22.08 4.36 0.92
CA VAL A 301 21.40 5.07 -0.17
C VAL A 301 21.92 6.50 -0.24
N ARG A 302 22.38 6.88 -1.44
CA ARG A 302 22.85 8.22 -1.76
C ARG A 302 22.46 8.56 -3.20
N ILE A 303 21.29 9.14 -3.39
CA ILE A 303 20.84 9.63 -4.69
C ILE A 303 21.00 11.15 -4.68
N VAL A 304 21.83 11.66 -5.56
CA VAL A 304 22.15 13.09 -5.67
C VAL A 304 21.29 13.72 -6.76
N ILE A 305 20.59 14.79 -6.41
CA ILE A 305 19.74 15.57 -7.30
C ILE A 305 20.31 16.99 -7.39
N THR A 306 20.66 17.41 -8.60
CA THR A 306 21.22 18.72 -8.89
C THR A 306 20.12 19.67 -9.33
N PRO A 307 19.94 20.83 -8.68
CA PRO A 307 18.99 21.84 -9.13
C PRO A 307 19.49 22.57 -10.37
N LYS A 308 18.57 22.96 -11.24
CA LYS A 308 18.88 23.71 -12.46
C LYS A 308 19.48 25.11 -12.20
N SER A 309 19.21 25.65 -11.02
CA SER A 309 19.73 26.96 -10.58
C SER A 309 19.86 27.00 -9.06
N LYS A 310 20.93 27.68 -8.59
CA LYS A 310 21.15 27.92 -7.15
C LYS A 310 20.06 28.73 -6.46
N ASN A 311 19.23 29.43 -7.22
CA ASN A 311 18.13 30.25 -6.70
C ASN A 311 16.85 29.46 -6.45
N ILE A 312 16.79 28.19 -6.82
CA ILE A 312 15.64 27.31 -6.60
C ILE A 312 15.67 26.89 -5.13
N PRO A 313 14.62 27.14 -4.33
CA PRO A 313 14.55 26.62 -2.97
C PRO A 313 14.45 25.09 -2.96
N ALA A 314 15.28 24.41 -2.17
CA ALA A 314 15.33 22.96 -2.10
C ALA A 314 13.96 22.36 -1.71
N ASP A 315 13.24 22.97 -0.76
CA ASP A 315 11.92 22.53 -0.32
C ASP A 315 10.88 22.52 -1.46
N LYS A 316 10.92 23.54 -2.32
CA LYS A 316 10.01 23.63 -3.49
C LYS A 316 10.35 22.57 -4.53
N MET A 317 11.63 22.35 -4.80
CA MET A 317 12.08 21.29 -5.71
C MET A 317 11.66 19.93 -5.19
N MET A 318 11.87 19.65 -3.90
CA MET A 318 11.46 18.38 -3.27
C MET A 318 9.94 18.20 -3.25
N ALA A 319 9.17 19.25 -2.99
CA ALA A 319 7.72 19.18 -3.04
C ALA A 319 7.20 18.79 -4.45
N HIS A 320 7.84 19.29 -5.50
CA HIS A 320 7.54 18.91 -6.88
C HIS A 320 7.92 17.44 -7.15
N LEU A 321 9.10 17.01 -6.70
CA LEU A 321 9.55 15.63 -6.82
C LEU A 321 8.61 14.67 -6.07
N PHE A 322 8.17 15.00 -4.87
CA PHE A 322 7.18 14.21 -4.12
C PHE A 322 5.83 14.07 -4.84
N ALA A 323 5.40 15.11 -5.53
CA ALA A 323 4.13 15.08 -6.28
C ALA A 323 4.21 14.25 -7.58
N MET A 324 5.41 14.12 -8.18
CA MET A 324 5.58 13.54 -9.50
C MET A 324 6.25 12.17 -9.51
N THR A 325 6.80 11.72 -8.36
CA THR A 325 7.64 10.52 -8.29
C THR A 325 7.34 9.68 -7.06
N ASP A 326 7.85 8.46 -7.03
CA ASP A 326 7.73 7.54 -5.91
C ASP A 326 8.62 7.89 -4.69
N LEU A 327 9.24 9.09 -4.69
CA LEU A 327 9.85 9.68 -3.48
C LEU A 327 8.81 9.96 -2.38
N GLU A 328 7.54 10.11 -2.72
CA GLU A 328 6.40 9.94 -1.82
C GLU A 328 5.56 8.77 -2.30
N SER A 329 5.38 7.77 -1.45
CA SER A 329 4.57 6.59 -1.76
C SER A 329 3.49 6.35 -0.71
N ARG A 330 2.45 5.60 -1.11
CA ARG A 330 1.35 5.21 -0.23
C ARG A 330 1.45 3.74 0.12
N PHE A 331 1.66 3.44 1.40
CA PHE A 331 1.57 2.09 1.93
C PHE A 331 0.12 1.79 2.33
N ASN A 332 -0.55 0.91 1.59
CA ASN A 332 -1.93 0.50 1.89
C ASN A 332 -1.92 -0.59 2.95
N MET A 333 -2.39 -0.27 4.15
CA MET A 333 -2.46 -1.19 5.29
C MET A 333 -3.73 -2.04 5.27
N ASN A 334 -3.58 -3.34 5.51
CA ASN A 334 -4.67 -4.29 5.70
C ASN A 334 -4.24 -5.41 6.66
N PHE A 335 -4.73 -5.39 7.89
CA PHE A 335 -4.46 -6.38 8.95
C PHE A 335 -5.31 -7.64 8.80
N ASN A 336 -5.30 -8.25 7.63
CA ASN A 336 -6.00 -9.50 7.38
C ASN A 336 -5.11 -10.68 7.78
N VAL A 337 -5.48 -11.39 8.83
CA VAL A 337 -4.70 -12.46 9.47
C VAL A 337 -5.56 -13.68 9.75
N ILE A 338 -4.95 -14.82 10.01
CA ILE A 338 -5.62 -15.99 10.58
C ILE A 338 -5.65 -15.82 12.10
N ASP A 339 -6.84 -15.81 12.68
CA ASP A 339 -7.01 -15.71 14.13
C ASP A 339 -6.70 -17.04 14.85
N SER A 340 -6.71 -17.02 16.19
CA SER A 340 -6.43 -18.22 17.01
C SER A 340 -7.38 -19.39 16.79
N LYS A 341 -8.55 -19.13 16.15
CA LYS A 341 -9.56 -20.15 15.78
C LYS A 341 -9.38 -20.68 14.36
N GLY A 342 -8.37 -20.20 13.63
CA GLY A 342 -8.10 -20.59 12.25
C GLY A 342 -8.94 -19.86 11.20
N ALA A 343 -9.65 -18.77 11.56
CA ALA A 343 -10.49 -18.01 10.65
C ALA A 343 -9.77 -16.75 10.12
N PRO A 344 -9.84 -16.48 8.80
CA PRO A 344 -9.31 -15.24 8.24
C PRO A 344 -10.20 -14.05 8.59
N ARG A 345 -9.64 -13.00 9.16
CA ARG A 345 -10.37 -11.76 9.43
C ARG A 345 -9.44 -10.54 9.47
N VAL A 346 -10.01 -9.37 9.21
CA VAL A 346 -9.33 -8.09 9.43
C VAL A 346 -9.44 -7.72 10.91
N MET A 347 -8.31 -7.51 11.57
CA MET A 347 -8.25 -7.26 13.01
C MET A 347 -7.80 -5.83 13.32
N PRO A 348 -8.52 -5.10 14.20
CA PRO A 348 -7.98 -3.92 14.87
C PRO A 348 -6.69 -4.24 15.63
N ILE A 349 -5.82 -3.25 15.82
CA ILE A 349 -4.54 -3.46 16.52
C ILE A 349 -4.72 -4.00 17.95
N GLY A 350 -5.74 -3.52 18.65
CA GLY A 350 -6.06 -4.00 20.00
C GLY A 350 -6.37 -5.49 20.04
N ASP A 351 -7.07 -6.01 19.04
CA ASP A 351 -7.38 -7.45 18.93
C ASP A 351 -6.12 -8.25 18.63
N VAL A 352 -5.26 -7.77 17.71
CA VAL A 352 -3.97 -8.41 17.40
C VAL A 352 -3.12 -8.57 18.66
N LEU A 353 -2.99 -7.51 19.46
CA LEU A 353 -2.22 -7.55 20.71
C LEU A 353 -2.85 -8.47 21.76
N ARG A 354 -4.17 -8.48 21.88
CA ARG A 354 -4.89 -9.38 22.80
C ARG A 354 -4.72 -10.86 22.44
N GLU A 355 -4.85 -11.19 21.15
CA GLU A 355 -4.62 -12.57 20.66
C GLU A 355 -3.18 -13.00 20.90
N PHE A 356 -2.21 -12.12 20.70
CA PHE A 356 -0.81 -12.39 20.99
C PHE A 356 -0.58 -12.63 22.49
N VAL A 357 -1.12 -11.77 23.37
CA VAL A 357 -1.01 -11.94 24.83
C VAL A 357 -1.67 -13.24 25.29
N ALA A 358 -2.84 -13.56 24.74
CA ALA A 358 -3.53 -14.82 25.03
C ALA A 358 -2.69 -16.05 24.65
N HIS A 359 -2.07 -16.01 23.46
CA HIS A 359 -1.15 -17.06 23.02
C HIS A 359 0.08 -17.18 23.93
N GLN A 360 0.71 -16.06 24.30
CA GLN A 360 1.87 -16.07 25.20
C GLN A 360 1.50 -16.62 26.59
N LYS A 361 0.28 -16.37 27.06
CA LYS A 361 -0.21 -16.93 28.31
C LYS A 361 -0.41 -18.46 28.22
N ASP A 362 -0.94 -18.95 27.12
CA ASP A 362 -1.08 -20.40 26.88
C ASP A 362 0.29 -21.06 26.81
N VAL A 363 1.24 -20.49 26.06
CA VAL A 363 2.62 -20.94 26.01
C VAL A 363 3.27 -21.00 27.41
N LEU A 364 3.08 -19.97 28.23
CA LEU A 364 3.58 -19.92 29.61
C LEU A 364 3.03 -21.08 30.45
N LEU A 365 1.74 -21.29 30.41
CA LEU A 365 1.07 -22.34 31.17
C LEU A 365 1.50 -23.75 30.72
N ARG A 366 1.62 -23.98 29.42
CA ARG A 366 2.07 -25.26 28.87
C ARG A 366 3.53 -25.55 29.21
N ARG A 367 4.44 -24.61 29.04
CA ARG A 367 5.84 -24.73 29.45
C ARG A 367 5.97 -24.98 30.94
N THR A 368 5.20 -24.28 31.76
CA THR A 368 5.16 -24.48 33.22
C THR A 368 4.69 -25.89 33.57
N THR A 369 3.63 -26.37 32.90
CA THR A 369 3.14 -27.74 33.11
C THR A 369 4.16 -28.78 32.72
N TRP A 370 4.82 -28.62 31.56
CA TRP A 370 5.91 -29.51 31.14
C TRP A 370 7.05 -29.51 32.13
N ARG A 371 7.47 -28.35 32.65
CA ARG A 371 8.51 -28.23 33.64
C ARG A 371 8.14 -28.91 34.98
N LEU A 372 6.89 -28.71 35.45
CA LEU A 372 6.38 -29.37 36.64
C LEU A 372 6.38 -30.89 36.49
N ASN A 373 5.99 -31.42 35.34
CA ASN A 373 6.04 -32.86 35.08
C ASN A 373 7.45 -33.41 35.10
N ASN A 374 8.42 -32.68 34.53
CA ASN A 374 9.84 -33.09 34.59
C ASN A 374 10.40 -32.99 35.99
N ILE A 375 10.05 -31.97 36.78
CA ILE A 375 10.42 -31.86 38.19
C ILE A 375 9.83 -33.03 38.98
N ALA A 376 8.56 -33.35 38.79
CA ALA A 376 7.90 -34.46 39.49
C ALA A 376 8.62 -35.81 39.23
N ARG A 377 8.95 -36.11 37.96
CA ARG A 377 9.73 -37.32 37.62
C ARG A 377 11.12 -37.31 38.27
N ARG A 378 11.78 -36.16 38.26
CA ARG A 378 13.14 -36.06 38.86
C ARG A 378 13.09 -36.21 40.37
N LEU A 379 12.11 -35.58 41.04
CA LEU A 379 11.89 -35.73 42.48
C LEU A 379 11.55 -37.19 42.89
N GLU A 380 10.75 -37.89 42.05
CA GLU A 380 10.46 -39.32 42.25
C GLU A 380 11.77 -40.13 42.24
N ILE A 381 12.61 -39.93 41.23
CA ILE A 381 13.93 -40.60 41.15
C ILE A 381 14.82 -40.26 42.36
N LEU A 382 14.91 -38.96 42.71
CA LEU A 382 15.70 -38.50 43.85
C LEU A 382 15.20 -39.10 45.18
N GLY A 383 13.87 -39.20 45.34
CA GLY A 383 13.25 -39.86 46.49
C GLY A 383 13.73 -41.30 46.66
N GLY A 384 13.74 -42.08 45.54
CA GLY A 384 14.27 -43.43 45.54
C GLY A 384 15.77 -43.51 45.91
N LEU A 385 16.59 -42.61 45.33
CA LEU A 385 18.01 -42.56 45.61
C LEU A 385 18.30 -42.21 47.10
N LEU A 386 17.51 -41.28 47.68
CA LEU A 386 17.66 -40.95 49.11
C LEU A 386 17.36 -42.16 50.04
N VAL A 387 16.38 -42.99 49.66
CA VAL A 387 16.10 -44.25 50.39
C VAL A 387 17.32 -45.17 50.34
N VAL A 388 18.00 -45.29 49.20
CA VAL A 388 19.25 -46.07 49.04
C VAL A 388 20.35 -45.58 49.97
N TYR A 389 20.60 -44.25 49.99
CA TYR A 389 21.64 -43.68 50.84
C TYR A 389 21.39 -43.89 52.33
N LEU A 390 20.11 -43.94 52.74
CA LEU A 390 19.77 -44.24 54.15
C LEU A 390 19.86 -45.71 54.49
N ASN A 391 19.82 -46.60 53.48
CA ASN A 391 19.76 -48.06 53.67
C ASN A 391 20.80 -48.80 52.79
N LEU A 392 21.98 -48.19 52.58
CA LEU A 392 22.93 -48.60 51.56
C LEU A 392 23.36 -50.08 51.68
N ASP A 393 23.71 -50.50 52.88
CA ASP A 393 24.18 -51.89 53.13
C ASP A 393 23.08 -52.90 52.77
N ARG A 394 21.85 -52.63 53.17
CA ARG A 394 20.71 -53.48 52.88
C ARG A 394 20.37 -53.57 51.39
N VAL A 395 20.42 -52.43 50.67
CA VAL A 395 20.23 -52.39 49.25
C VAL A 395 21.29 -53.18 48.49
N ILE A 396 22.57 -53.06 48.91
CA ILE A 396 23.67 -53.83 48.31
C ILE A 396 23.49 -55.33 48.60
N GLU A 397 23.07 -55.71 49.80
CA GLU A 397 22.78 -57.10 50.17
C GLU A 397 21.70 -57.67 49.25
N ILE A 398 20.56 -57.01 49.12
CA ILE A 398 19.46 -57.43 48.24
C ILE A 398 19.93 -57.60 46.76
N ILE A 399 20.63 -56.62 46.20
CA ILE A 399 21.16 -56.70 44.83
C ILE A 399 22.11 -57.89 44.63
N ARG A 400 22.83 -58.31 45.68
CA ARG A 400 23.82 -59.41 45.61
C ARG A 400 23.24 -60.78 45.86
N THR A 401 22.19 -60.90 46.68
CA THR A 401 21.69 -62.17 47.21
C THR A 401 20.36 -62.63 46.70
N GLU A 402 19.51 -61.70 46.24
CA GLU A 402 18.15 -62.00 45.76
C GLU A 402 18.12 -62.26 44.27
N ASP A 403 17.42 -63.28 43.82
CA ASP A 403 17.27 -63.65 42.44
C ASP A 403 16.42 -62.58 41.70
N ASP A 404 15.41 -61.97 42.36
CA ASP A 404 14.59 -60.88 41.89
C ASP A 404 14.75 -59.63 42.79
N ALA A 405 15.91 -59.02 42.71
CA ALA A 405 16.21 -57.79 43.46
C ALA A 405 15.18 -56.66 43.21
N LYS A 406 14.56 -56.60 42.04
CA LYS A 406 13.58 -55.59 41.68
C LYS A 406 12.30 -55.75 42.55
N ALA A 407 11.78 -56.94 42.63
CA ALA A 407 10.55 -57.24 43.43
C ALA A 407 10.82 -57.01 44.94
N VAL A 408 11.98 -57.41 45.44
CA VAL A 408 12.32 -57.27 46.86
C VAL A 408 12.51 -55.80 47.23
N LEU A 409 13.26 -55.00 46.43
CA LEU A 409 13.40 -53.54 46.63
C LEU A 409 12.07 -52.80 46.62
N THR A 410 11.19 -53.18 45.69
CA THR A 410 9.85 -52.61 45.61
C THR A 410 9.03 -52.89 46.87
N ALA A 411 9.03 -54.11 47.35
CA ALA A 411 8.21 -54.53 48.50
C ALA A 411 8.79 -54.00 49.82
N GLU A 412 10.14 -54.06 50.03
CA GLU A 412 10.74 -53.70 51.29
C GLU A 412 10.78 -52.19 51.54
N PHE A 413 11.02 -51.40 50.49
CA PHE A 413 11.14 -49.95 50.62
C PHE A 413 9.95 -49.17 50.05
N ASN A 414 8.88 -49.89 49.63
CA ASN A 414 7.71 -49.29 49.02
C ASN A 414 8.05 -48.32 47.86
N LEU A 415 8.96 -48.78 46.97
CA LEU A 415 9.44 -47.98 45.86
C LEU A 415 8.59 -48.19 44.60
N THR A 416 8.51 -47.14 43.77
CA THR A 416 7.92 -47.26 42.44
C THR A 416 8.89 -47.98 41.49
N GLU A 417 8.37 -48.49 40.37
CA GLU A 417 9.18 -49.15 39.36
C GLU A 417 10.28 -48.22 38.82
N ILE A 418 9.97 -46.94 38.61
CA ILE A 418 10.91 -45.89 38.16
C ILE A 418 12.02 -45.68 39.15
N GLN A 419 11.72 -45.70 40.45
CA GLN A 419 12.69 -45.56 41.52
C GLN A 419 13.63 -46.78 41.60
N VAL A 420 13.07 -47.96 41.53
CA VAL A 420 13.88 -49.21 41.55
C VAL A 420 14.79 -49.27 40.33
N GLU A 421 14.32 -48.92 39.14
CA GLU A 421 15.14 -48.93 37.95
C GLU A 421 16.27 -47.90 38.03
N ALA A 422 16.00 -46.70 38.55
CA ALA A 422 17.01 -45.70 38.80
C ALA A 422 18.08 -46.15 39.80
N ILE A 423 17.68 -46.86 40.86
CA ILE A 423 18.56 -47.44 41.85
C ILE A 423 19.48 -48.48 41.22
N LEU A 424 18.91 -49.45 40.50
CA LEU A 424 19.66 -50.52 39.86
C LEU A 424 20.66 -50.02 38.80
N ASN A 425 20.35 -48.91 38.14
CA ASN A 425 21.20 -48.26 37.17
C ASN A 425 22.21 -47.27 37.79
N THR A 426 22.27 -47.17 39.16
CA THR A 426 23.16 -46.24 39.83
C THR A 426 24.64 -46.74 39.74
N ARG A 427 25.51 -45.82 39.34
CA ARG A 427 26.95 -46.14 39.28
C ARG A 427 27.54 -46.19 40.68
N LEU A 428 28.42 -47.18 40.98
CA LEU A 428 29.08 -47.33 42.29
C LEU A 428 29.78 -46.04 42.74
N ARG A 429 30.36 -45.28 41.86
CA ARG A 429 31.03 -44.02 42.22
C ARG A 429 30.07 -42.97 42.79
N SER A 430 28.77 -43.04 42.44
CA SER A 430 27.73 -42.11 42.90
C SER A 430 27.31 -42.36 44.33
N LEU A 431 27.75 -43.41 44.95
CA LEU A 431 27.46 -43.77 46.38
C LEU A 431 28.34 -43.03 47.39
N ARG A 432 29.07 -41.99 46.97
CA ARG A 432 29.92 -41.18 47.87
C ARG A 432 29.08 -40.21 48.68
N LYS A 433 29.53 -39.92 49.93
CA LYS A 433 28.85 -38.98 50.85
C LYS A 433 28.68 -37.55 50.26
N LEU A 434 29.60 -37.12 49.40
CA LEU A 434 29.46 -35.82 48.69
C LEU A 434 28.28 -35.80 47.73
N GLU A 435 27.99 -36.86 46.99
CA GLU A 435 26.91 -36.98 46.09
C GLU A 435 25.54 -37.05 46.80
N GLU A 436 25.47 -37.64 48.03
CA GLU A 436 24.26 -37.55 48.87
C GLU A 436 23.90 -36.11 49.21
N MET A 437 24.90 -35.28 49.54
CA MET A 437 24.65 -33.86 49.82
C MET A 437 24.17 -33.11 48.57
N GLU A 438 24.71 -33.45 47.41
CA GLU A 438 24.28 -32.87 46.13
C GLU A 438 22.84 -33.26 45.79
N ILE A 439 22.45 -34.54 45.98
CA ILE A 439 21.09 -35.03 45.77
C ILE A 439 20.11 -34.33 46.72
N LYS A 440 20.43 -34.18 48.01
CA LYS A 440 19.59 -33.42 48.94
C LYS A 440 19.42 -31.96 48.56
N ARG A 441 20.49 -31.34 48.05
CA ARG A 441 20.46 -29.96 47.59
C ARG A 441 19.62 -29.83 46.32
N GLU A 442 19.75 -30.76 45.37
CA GLU A 442 18.92 -30.81 44.15
C GLU A 442 17.45 -31.03 44.51
N ASP A 443 17.11 -31.98 45.42
CA ASP A 443 15.74 -32.22 45.86
C ASP A 443 15.12 -30.95 46.46
N ALA A 444 15.84 -30.28 47.38
CA ALA A 444 15.35 -29.06 48.00
C ALA A 444 15.13 -27.91 46.96
N ALA A 445 16.07 -27.76 46.02
CA ALA A 445 15.95 -26.76 44.96
C ALA A 445 14.76 -27.03 44.04
N LEU A 446 14.58 -28.29 43.64
CA LEU A 446 13.45 -28.68 42.76
C LEU A 446 12.09 -28.55 43.46
N ARG A 447 12.01 -28.84 44.79
CA ARG A 447 10.78 -28.61 45.56
C ARG A 447 10.40 -27.14 45.65
N GLU A 448 11.41 -26.28 45.86
CA GLU A 448 11.16 -24.83 45.87
C GLU A 448 10.76 -24.33 44.51
N GLU A 449 11.41 -24.77 43.41
CA GLU A 449 10.99 -24.47 42.05
C GLU A 449 9.57 -24.97 41.78
N GLN A 450 9.24 -26.21 42.18
CA GLN A 450 7.90 -26.78 42.06
C GLN A 450 6.84 -25.91 42.73
N ARG A 451 7.09 -25.45 43.95
CA ARG A 451 6.21 -24.57 44.71
C ARG A 451 5.97 -23.25 43.95
N GLN A 452 7.05 -22.63 43.49
CA GLN A 452 6.96 -21.34 42.72
C GLN A 452 6.15 -21.51 41.43
N LEU A 453 6.40 -22.60 40.69
CA LEU A 453 5.67 -22.88 39.46
C LEU A 453 4.19 -23.20 39.70
N GLN A 454 3.87 -23.90 40.82
CA GLN A 454 2.48 -24.17 41.22
C GLN A 454 1.76 -22.88 41.63
N GLU A 455 2.44 -21.95 42.30
CA GLU A 455 1.91 -20.62 42.62
C GLU A 455 1.67 -19.80 41.35
N LEU A 456 2.60 -19.84 40.40
CA LEU A 456 2.44 -19.20 39.07
C LEU A 456 1.23 -19.76 38.33
N MET A 457 1.02 -21.09 38.32
CA MET A 457 -0.13 -21.74 37.70
C MET A 457 -1.45 -21.30 38.31
N ALA A 458 -1.49 -21.07 39.62
CA ALA A 458 -2.69 -20.71 40.37
C ALA A 458 -3.03 -19.19 40.32
N SER A 459 -2.05 -18.32 40.03
CA SER A 459 -2.18 -16.88 40.13
C SER A 459 -2.15 -16.18 38.77
N PRO A 460 -3.30 -15.68 38.29
CA PRO A 460 -3.33 -14.84 37.07
C PRO A 460 -2.43 -13.60 37.14
N ASP A 461 -2.27 -13.02 38.32
CA ASP A 461 -1.43 -11.83 38.52
C ASP A 461 0.05 -12.19 38.32
N MET A 462 0.53 -13.30 38.88
CA MET A 462 1.89 -13.78 38.66
C MET A 462 2.14 -14.12 37.20
N GLN A 463 1.17 -14.70 36.52
CA GLN A 463 1.26 -14.96 35.07
C GLN A 463 1.43 -13.67 34.27
N ASN A 464 0.66 -12.62 34.60
CA ASN A 464 0.76 -11.31 33.98
C ASN A 464 2.12 -10.66 34.23
N GLU A 465 2.64 -10.72 35.47
CA GLU A 465 3.98 -10.22 35.80
C GLU A 465 5.07 -10.96 35.03
N GLN A 466 4.95 -12.28 34.89
CA GLN A 466 5.90 -13.10 34.11
C GLN A 466 5.89 -12.71 32.63
N LEU A 467 4.71 -12.48 32.02
CA LEU A 467 4.60 -12.00 30.64
C LEU A 467 5.25 -10.61 30.48
N LYS A 468 5.00 -9.69 31.43
CA LYS A 468 5.64 -8.37 31.41
C LYS A 468 7.16 -8.46 31.53
N ALA A 469 7.66 -9.38 32.34
CA ALA A 469 9.10 -9.64 32.44
C ALA A 469 9.70 -10.15 31.14
N TRP A 470 9.01 -11.04 30.41
CA TRP A 470 9.43 -11.48 29.08
C TRP A 470 9.46 -10.32 28.06
N PHE A 471 8.41 -9.50 28.02
CA PHE A 471 8.39 -8.34 27.13
C PHE A 471 9.49 -7.32 27.49
N ALA A 472 9.79 -7.14 28.77
CA ALA A 472 10.87 -6.27 29.22
C ALA A 472 12.26 -6.79 28.81
N ASP A 473 12.49 -8.11 28.84
CA ASP A 473 13.74 -8.71 28.36
C ASP A 473 13.90 -8.52 26.84
N ILE A 474 12.85 -8.78 26.06
CA ILE A 474 12.87 -8.52 24.61
C ILE A 474 13.14 -7.04 24.33
N LYS A 475 12.42 -6.14 25.01
CA LYS A 475 12.64 -4.69 24.88
C LYS A 475 14.09 -4.30 25.20
N LYS A 476 14.72 -4.93 26.19
CA LYS A 476 16.13 -4.69 26.55
C LYS A 476 17.08 -5.17 25.46
N ARG A 477 16.83 -6.33 24.84
CA ARG A 477 17.65 -6.86 23.72
C ARG A 477 17.57 -5.95 22.50
N TYR A 478 16.40 -5.34 22.23
CA TYR A 478 16.14 -4.41 21.13
C TYR A 478 16.01 -2.96 21.62
N ASP A 479 16.87 -2.55 22.56
CA ASP A 479 16.90 -1.17 23.06
C ASP A 479 17.24 -0.18 21.94
N LYS A 480 16.66 1.02 22.02
CA LYS A 480 16.87 2.11 21.05
C LYS A 480 18.33 2.51 20.82
N LYS A 481 19.25 2.09 21.69
CA LYS A 481 20.69 2.29 21.54
C LYS A 481 21.34 1.27 20.61
N THR A 482 20.68 0.16 20.34
CA THR A 482 21.16 -0.87 19.42
C THR A 482 20.80 -0.52 17.98
N THR A 483 21.57 -0.99 17.01
CA THR A 483 21.30 -0.75 15.58
C THR A 483 19.92 -1.26 15.16
N LEU A 484 19.48 -2.42 15.65
CA LEU A 484 18.18 -3.01 15.34
C LEU A 484 17.05 -2.35 16.13
N GLY A 485 17.29 -1.91 17.37
CA GLY A 485 16.27 -1.31 18.23
C GLY A 485 16.00 0.16 17.93
N ARG A 486 16.93 0.86 17.28
CA ARG A 486 16.76 2.26 16.91
C ARG A 486 15.63 2.41 15.89
N ARG A 487 14.67 3.31 16.18
CA ARG A 487 13.60 3.65 15.23
C ARG A 487 14.19 4.26 13.96
N ARG A 488 13.72 3.82 12.80
CA ARG A 488 14.18 4.28 11.47
C ARG A 488 13.21 5.29 10.87
N THR A 489 11.91 5.01 10.90
CA THR A 489 10.88 5.89 10.36
C THR A 489 10.54 7.02 11.34
N THR A 490 10.52 8.27 10.86
CA THR A 490 10.19 9.45 11.66
C THR A 490 8.90 10.10 11.18
N TRP A 491 8.41 11.14 11.89
CA TRP A 491 7.29 11.97 11.46
C TRP A 491 7.79 13.27 10.86
N ALA A 492 7.03 13.79 9.89
CA ALA A 492 7.21 15.17 9.46
C ALA A 492 6.93 16.10 10.67
N GLU A 493 7.81 17.06 10.91
CA GLU A 493 7.43 18.22 11.69
C GLU A 493 6.24 18.87 10.96
N GLN A 494 5.23 19.38 11.71
CA GLN A 494 4.05 20.03 11.13
C GLN A 494 4.50 21.28 10.34
N THR A 495 5.00 21.09 9.15
CA THR A 495 5.18 22.15 8.16
C THR A 495 3.91 22.21 7.34
N GLU A 496 3.39 23.43 7.13
CA GLU A 496 2.30 23.69 6.19
C GLU A 496 2.60 22.94 4.88
N GLU A 497 1.62 22.19 4.35
CA GLU A 497 1.76 21.58 3.04
C GLU A 497 2.11 22.71 2.05
N VAL A 498 3.34 22.71 1.56
CA VAL A 498 3.74 23.59 0.47
C VAL A 498 2.96 23.12 -0.75
N VAL A 499 1.83 23.78 -1.00
CA VAL A 499 1.06 23.57 -2.24
C VAL A 499 1.91 24.09 -3.36
N VAL A 500 2.64 23.19 -4.01
CA VAL A 500 3.41 23.53 -5.21
C VAL A 500 2.43 23.61 -6.37
N ASN A 501 2.16 24.81 -6.80
CA ASN A 501 1.52 25.03 -8.10
C ASN A 501 2.60 24.76 -9.15
N ALA A 502 2.59 23.59 -9.78
CA ALA A 502 3.54 23.24 -10.83
C ALA A 502 3.57 24.30 -11.95
N ASP A 503 2.46 25.01 -12.11
CA ASP A 503 2.28 26.09 -13.09
C ASP A 503 3.15 27.33 -12.78
N GLU A 504 3.66 27.51 -11.54
CA GLU A 504 4.52 28.66 -11.17
C GLU A 504 5.93 28.60 -11.75
N PHE A 505 6.36 27.43 -12.21
CA PHE A 505 7.72 27.17 -12.67
C PHE A 505 7.84 26.94 -14.19
N ILE A 506 6.71 26.99 -14.91
CA ILE A 506 6.72 26.95 -16.36
C ILE A 506 7.18 28.33 -16.86
N GLU A 507 8.25 28.35 -17.65
CA GLU A 507 8.73 29.58 -18.28
C GLU A 507 7.60 30.17 -19.15
N LYS A 508 7.19 31.41 -18.84
CA LYS A 508 6.10 32.06 -19.56
C LYS A 508 6.55 32.44 -20.98
N GLU A 509 6.29 31.56 -21.94
CA GLU A 509 6.51 31.83 -23.35
C GLU A 509 5.17 32.11 -24.05
N PRO A 510 5.10 33.10 -24.96
CA PRO A 510 3.92 33.29 -25.79
C PRO A 510 3.80 32.17 -26.82
N LEU A 511 2.62 31.66 -26.99
CA LEU A 511 2.28 30.57 -27.92
C LEU A 511 1.08 30.95 -28.79
N THR A 512 1.06 30.43 -30.01
CA THR A 512 -0.12 30.44 -30.88
C THR A 512 -0.59 29.00 -31.03
N ILE A 513 -1.78 28.70 -30.50
CA ILE A 513 -2.41 27.38 -30.56
C ILE A 513 -3.17 27.27 -31.88
N ILE A 514 -2.97 26.17 -32.60
CA ILE A 514 -3.56 25.88 -33.88
C ILE A 514 -4.21 24.51 -33.81
N LEU A 515 -5.52 24.46 -34.09
CA LEU A 515 -6.29 23.23 -34.14
C LEU A 515 -6.98 23.10 -35.50
N SER A 516 -6.77 21.97 -36.16
CA SER A 516 -7.39 21.68 -37.45
C SER A 516 -8.78 21.05 -37.33
N ALA A 517 -9.55 21.06 -38.42
CA ALA A 517 -10.87 20.45 -38.48
C ALA A 517 -10.88 18.93 -38.22
N MET A 518 -9.81 18.22 -38.59
CA MET A 518 -9.64 16.80 -38.29
C MET A 518 -9.10 16.54 -36.87
N GLY A 519 -8.91 17.59 -36.04
CA GLY A 519 -8.49 17.48 -34.65
C GLY A 519 -6.98 17.30 -34.42
N TRP A 520 -6.15 17.89 -35.33
CA TRP A 520 -4.71 17.97 -35.14
C TRP A 520 -4.35 19.28 -34.42
N ILE A 521 -3.70 19.18 -33.26
CA ILE A 521 -3.33 20.32 -32.44
C ILE A 521 -1.81 20.51 -32.42
N ARG A 522 -1.37 21.79 -32.43
CA ARG A 522 0.04 22.19 -32.30
C ARG A 522 0.15 23.59 -31.73
N ALA A 523 1.30 23.88 -31.12
CA ALA A 523 1.64 25.17 -30.56
C ALA A 523 2.84 25.78 -31.29
N ALA A 524 2.68 26.95 -31.89
CA ALA A 524 3.75 27.71 -32.49
C ALA A 524 4.30 28.70 -31.47
N LYS A 525 5.65 28.90 -31.43
CA LYS A 525 6.28 29.90 -30.56
C LYS A 525 5.93 31.32 -31.02
N GLY A 526 5.62 32.17 -30.06
CA GLY A 526 5.24 33.55 -30.27
C GLY A 526 3.76 33.75 -30.54
N HIS A 527 3.29 35.00 -30.44
CA HIS A 527 1.96 35.42 -30.87
C HIS A 527 2.00 35.77 -32.36
N LEU A 528 1.67 34.81 -33.22
CA LEU A 528 1.64 34.99 -34.67
C LEU A 528 0.43 35.82 -35.09
N ASP A 529 0.53 36.51 -36.22
CA ASP A 529 -0.62 37.22 -36.80
C ASP A 529 -1.68 36.21 -37.30
N LEU A 530 -2.79 36.13 -36.57
CA LEU A 530 -3.88 35.18 -36.86
C LEU A 530 -4.54 35.41 -38.21
N SER A 531 -4.41 36.62 -38.79
CA SER A 531 -5.01 36.98 -40.09
C SER A 531 -4.12 36.58 -41.27
N ALA A 532 -2.83 36.34 -41.04
CA ALA A 532 -1.81 36.05 -42.05
C ALA A 532 -1.10 34.70 -41.83
N LEU A 533 -1.75 33.74 -41.17
CA LEU A 533 -1.18 32.43 -40.90
C LEU A 533 -1.03 31.62 -42.20
N ASP A 534 0.23 31.43 -42.64
CA ASP A 534 0.58 30.48 -43.70
C ASP A 534 0.84 29.09 -43.06
N LEU A 535 -0.21 28.27 -43.00
CA LEU A 535 -0.21 26.98 -42.30
C LEU A 535 -0.39 25.83 -43.29
N LYS A 536 0.47 24.84 -43.17
CA LYS A 536 0.31 23.56 -43.89
C LYS A 536 -0.50 22.59 -43.05
N PHE A 537 -1.52 21.97 -43.64
CA PHE A 537 -2.37 20.94 -43.09
C PHE A 537 -2.20 19.64 -43.88
N LYS A 538 -2.73 18.54 -43.34
CA LYS A 538 -2.81 17.26 -44.08
C LYS A 538 -3.81 17.41 -45.24
N GLU A 539 -3.70 16.54 -46.19
CA GLU A 539 -4.61 16.51 -47.36
C GLU A 539 -6.07 16.40 -46.90
N GLY A 540 -6.92 17.33 -47.32
CA GLY A 540 -8.31 17.39 -46.91
C GLY A 540 -8.61 17.98 -45.54
N ASP A 541 -7.59 18.51 -44.84
CA ASP A 541 -7.74 19.15 -43.52
C ASP A 541 -7.56 20.67 -43.63
N GLU A 542 -8.20 21.43 -42.74
CA GLU A 542 -8.19 22.90 -42.75
C GLU A 542 -8.12 23.47 -41.33
N LEU A 543 -7.85 24.74 -41.19
CA LEU A 543 -7.87 25.46 -39.92
C LEU A 543 -9.29 25.49 -39.32
N GLN A 544 -9.44 25.02 -38.08
CA GLN A 544 -10.67 25.16 -37.32
C GLN A 544 -10.58 26.28 -36.27
N PHE A 545 -9.54 26.28 -35.46
CA PHE A 545 -9.29 27.26 -34.41
C PHE A 545 -7.84 27.71 -34.41
N ALA A 546 -7.59 29.01 -34.25
CA ALA A 546 -6.28 29.58 -33.92
C ALA A 546 -6.49 30.70 -32.90
N PHE A 547 -5.68 30.71 -31.84
CA PHE A 547 -5.74 31.72 -30.79
C PHE A 547 -4.41 31.80 -30.02
N HIS A 548 -4.19 32.93 -29.37
CA HIS A 548 -3.00 33.18 -28.56
C HIS A 548 -3.17 32.56 -27.15
N ALA A 549 -2.07 32.07 -26.62
CA ALA A 549 -1.96 31.55 -25.26
C ALA A 549 -0.55 31.77 -24.69
N MET A 550 -0.38 31.58 -23.41
CA MET A 550 0.91 31.46 -22.77
C MET A 550 1.18 29.98 -22.49
N SER A 551 2.45 29.60 -22.37
CA SER A 551 2.85 28.24 -21.99
C SER A 551 2.26 27.75 -20.66
N THR A 552 1.91 28.67 -19.77
CA THR A 552 1.26 28.41 -18.47
C THR A 552 -0.24 28.23 -18.55
N ASP A 553 -0.84 28.47 -19.71
CA ASP A 553 -2.30 28.43 -19.86
C ASP A 553 -2.82 27.00 -20.02
N LYS A 554 -4.09 26.82 -19.65
CA LYS A 554 -4.85 25.60 -19.86
C LYS A 554 -5.76 25.76 -21.07
N ILE A 555 -5.59 24.90 -22.06
CA ILE A 555 -6.38 24.89 -23.28
C ILE A 555 -7.58 23.96 -23.07
N ASN A 556 -8.77 24.50 -23.18
CA ASN A 556 -10.00 23.73 -23.03
C ASN A 556 -10.62 23.42 -24.38
N LEU A 557 -11.00 22.14 -24.54
CA LEU A 557 -11.71 21.63 -25.73
C LEU A 557 -13.10 21.21 -25.31
N PHE A 558 -14.13 21.83 -25.90
CA PHE A 558 -15.52 21.42 -25.70
C PHE A 558 -15.96 20.53 -26.85
N ALA A 559 -16.36 19.30 -26.56
CA ALA A 559 -16.76 18.30 -27.53
C ALA A 559 -18.29 18.25 -27.72
N SER A 560 -18.73 17.77 -28.88
CA SER A 560 -20.17 17.61 -29.22
C SER A 560 -20.90 16.64 -28.27
N GLY A 561 -20.19 15.74 -27.56
CA GLY A 561 -20.72 14.90 -26.50
C GLY A 561 -20.99 15.63 -25.19
N GLY A 562 -20.72 16.94 -25.10
CA GLY A 562 -20.97 17.78 -23.92
C GLY A 562 -19.90 17.66 -22.85
N LYS A 563 -18.75 17.12 -23.16
CA LYS A 563 -17.59 17.03 -22.29
C LYS A 563 -16.61 18.18 -22.53
N MET A 564 -15.96 18.62 -21.47
CA MET A 564 -14.77 19.47 -21.49
C MET A 564 -13.52 18.62 -21.30
N PHE A 565 -12.46 18.91 -22.06
CA PHE A 565 -11.14 18.32 -21.94
C PHE A 565 -10.13 19.46 -21.76
N THR A 566 -9.20 19.31 -20.82
CA THR A 566 -8.21 20.35 -20.52
C THR A 566 -6.81 19.83 -20.82
N LEU A 567 -6.07 20.56 -21.65
CA LEU A 567 -4.70 20.27 -22.04
C LEU A 567 -3.78 21.42 -21.58
N PRO A 568 -2.64 21.15 -20.89
CA PRO A 568 -1.64 22.18 -20.61
C PRO A 568 -1.01 22.69 -21.90
N ALA A 569 -0.87 24.01 -22.06
CA ALA A 569 -0.34 24.60 -23.30
C ALA A 569 1.14 24.23 -23.55
N ASN A 570 1.93 24.05 -22.48
CA ASN A 570 3.35 23.64 -22.55
C ASN A 570 3.55 22.18 -22.99
N GLU A 571 2.52 21.34 -22.90
CA GLU A 571 2.57 19.93 -23.33
C GLU A 571 2.13 19.73 -24.78
N LEU A 572 1.67 20.79 -25.45
CA LEU A 572 1.23 20.69 -26.84
C LEU A 572 2.43 20.51 -27.79
N PRO A 573 2.28 19.68 -28.83
CA PRO A 573 3.33 19.45 -29.80
C PRO A 573 3.74 20.74 -30.52
N SER A 574 5.04 20.88 -30.82
CA SER A 574 5.56 22.05 -31.53
C SER A 574 5.02 22.12 -32.97
N ALA A 575 4.96 23.33 -33.53
CA ALA A 575 4.46 23.56 -34.88
C ALA A 575 5.42 23.15 -36.03
N ARG A 576 6.46 22.34 -35.74
CA ARG A 576 7.42 21.83 -36.76
C ARG A 576 6.83 20.75 -37.69
N GLY A 577 5.58 20.42 -37.57
CA GLY A 577 4.87 19.44 -38.39
C GLY A 577 3.37 19.72 -38.44
N PHE A 578 2.56 18.68 -38.66
CA PHE A 578 1.11 18.80 -38.64
C PHE A 578 0.53 18.81 -37.21
N GLY A 579 1.34 18.60 -36.17
CA GLY A 579 0.93 18.42 -34.79
C GLY A 579 0.56 16.98 -34.47
N GLU A 580 -0.19 16.76 -33.38
CA GLU A 580 -0.69 15.47 -32.94
C GLU A 580 -2.22 15.49 -32.83
N SER A 581 -2.85 14.32 -32.98
CA SER A 581 -4.27 14.20 -32.80
C SER A 581 -4.66 14.44 -31.33
N VAL A 582 -5.62 15.33 -31.07
CA VAL A 582 -6.15 15.56 -29.72
C VAL A 582 -6.67 14.29 -29.05
N ARG A 583 -7.06 13.27 -29.84
CA ARG A 583 -7.51 11.97 -29.32
C ARG A 583 -6.38 11.14 -28.72
N MET A 584 -5.12 11.46 -28.99
CA MET A 584 -3.98 10.87 -28.30
C MET A 584 -3.74 11.50 -26.94
N MET A 585 -4.17 12.76 -26.76
CA MET A 585 -3.99 13.54 -25.53
C MET A 585 -5.21 13.49 -24.61
N ALA A 586 -6.42 13.28 -25.17
CA ALA A 586 -7.70 13.24 -24.48
C ALA A 586 -8.61 12.15 -25.06
N ASP A 587 -9.38 11.48 -24.21
CA ASP A 587 -10.26 10.36 -24.61
C ASP A 587 -11.57 10.89 -25.24
N ILE A 588 -11.43 11.57 -26.37
CA ILE A 588 -12.54 12.11 -27.16
C ILE A 588 -13.11 10.98 -28.04
N GLY A 589 -14.42 10.76 -27.99
CA GLY A 589 -15.10 9.72 -28.75
C GLY A 589 -14.86 9.83 -30.27
N ALA A 590 -14.82 8.68 -30.96
CA ALA A 590 -14.56 8.65 -32.40
C ALA A 590 -15.57 9.49 -33.22
N ASP A 591 -16.83 9.50 -32.78
CA ASP A 591 -17.95 10.24 -33.45
C ASP A 591 -18.13 11.66 -32.90
N GLU A 592 -17.31 12.10 -31.94
CA GLU A 592 -17.38 13.42 -31.37
C GLU A 592 -16.51 14.41 -32.15
N THR A 593 -17.01 15.63 -32.32
CA THR A 593 -16.29 16.76 -32.91
C THR A 593 -15.99 17.81 -31.86
N ILE A 594 -14.88 18.55 -32.03
CA ILE A 594 -14.53 19.67 -31.16
C ILE A 594 -15.39 20.88 -31.60
N VAL A 595 -16.24 21.30 -30.68
CA VAL A 595 -17.16 22.43 -30.89
C VAL A 595 -16.44 23.77 -30.67
N ARG A 596 -15.54 23.80 -29.66
CA ARG A 596 -14.76 24.99 -29.36
C ARG A 596 -13.42 24.60 -28.67
N ALA A 597 -12.38 25.34 -29.03
CA ALA A 597 -11.11 25.35 -28.36
C ALA A 597 -10.80 26.77 -27.85
N PHE A 598 -10.36 26.94 -26.62
CA PHE A 598 -10.11 28.25 -26.02
C PHE A 598 -9.16 28.15 -24.81
N VAL A 599 -8.56 29.29 -24.44
CA VAL A 599 -7.83 29.40 -23.18
C VAL A 599 -8.85 29.44 -22.04
N LEU A 600 -8.73 28.51 -21.07
CA LEU A 600 -9.64 28.44 -19.94
C LEU A 600 -9.32 29.55 -18.92
N ASP A 601 -10.29 30.43 -18.74
CA ASP A 601 -10.30 31.34 -17.57
C ASP A 601 -11.25 30.76 -16.51
N THR A 602 -10.70 30.37 -15.38
CA THR A 602 -11.47 29.79 -14.28
C THR A 602 -12.44 30.78 -13.63
N ASN A 603 -12.19 32.09 -13.73
CA ASN A 603 -13.05 33.15 -13.20
C ASN A 603 -14.17 33.53 -14.17
N ALA A 604 -14.07 33.19 -15.44
CA ALA A 604 -15.07 33.47 -16.44
C ALA A 604 -16.27 32.51 -16.35
N LYS A 605 -17.37 32.90 -17.01
CA LYS A 605 -18.55 32.06 -17.18
C LYS A 605 -18.74 31.77 -18.66
N TYR A 606 -19.25 30.60 -19.00
CA TYR A 606 -19.46 30.14 -20.35
C TYR A 606 -20.90 29.65 -20.52
N LEU A 607 -21.56 30.03 -21.61
CA LEU A 607 -22.84 29.48 -22.00
C LEU A 607 -22.60 28.25 -22.89
N VAL A 608 -23.12 27.10 -22.49
CA VAL A 608 -23.11 25.86 -23.29
C VAL A 608 -24.51 25.65 -23.89
N VAL A 609 -24.56 25.35 -25.17
CA VAL A 609 -25.83 25.27 -25.93
C VAL A 609 -25.89 23.98 -26.74
N GLY A 610 -27.00 23.25 -26.62
CA GLY A 610 -27.35 22.10 -27.46
C GLY A 610 -28.15 22.53 -28.73
N ARG A 611 -28.11 21.68 -29.73
CA ARG A 611 -28.69 21.90 -31.06
C ARG A 611 -30.15 22.40 -31.03
N HIS A 612 -30.95 21.90 -30.10
CA HIS A 612 -32.38 22.26 -30.00
C HIS A 612 -32.67 23.44 -29.06
N GLY A 613 -31.68 24.32 -28.84
CA GLY A 613 -31.86 25.55 -28.09
C GLY A 613 -32.02 25.36 -26.57
N VAL A 614 -31.49 24.29 -26.02
CA VAL A 614 -31.33 24.10 -24.58
C VAL A 614 -29.93 24.50 -24.18
N GLY A 615 -29.75 25.07 -22.99
CA GLY A 615 -28.43 25.47 -22.51
C GLY A 615 -28.48 26.02 -21.10
N PHE A 616 -27.31 26.32 -20.57
CA PHE A 616 -27.11 26.91 -19.25
C PHE A 616 -25.72 27.55 -19.17
N VAL A 617 -25.55 28.42 -18.19
CA VAL A 617 -24.25 29.02 -17.88
C VAL A 617 -23.49 28.11 -16.93
N VAL A 618 -22.18 27.87 -17.22
CA VAL A 618 -21.27 27.12 -16.37
C VAL A 618 -20.08 28.00 -15.99
N SER A 619 -19.63 27.90 -14.74
CA SER A 619 -18.40 28.60 -14.29
C SER A 619 -17.13 27.95 -14.88
N GLY A 620 -16.09 28.74 -15.11
CA GLY A 620 -14.80 28.26 -15.63
C GLY A 620 -14.17 27.17 -14.76
N GLU A 621 -14.30 27.26 -13.43
CA GLU A 621 -13.88 26.20 -12.51
C GLU A 621 -14.56 24.85 -12.81
N ASN A 622 -15.82 24.88 -13.18
CA ASN A 622 -16.57 23.70 -13.56
C ASN A 622 -16.23 23.18 -14.96
N CYS A 623 -15.56 23.96 -15.79
CA CYS A 623 -15.05 23.55 -17.09
C CYS A 623 -13.68 22.84 -17.03
N LEU A 624 -12.96 22.92 -15.90
CA LEU A 624 -11.67 22.28 -15.72
C LEU A 624 -11.82 20.76 -15.59
N ALA A 625 -11.22 20.01 -16.51
CA ALA A 625 -11.12 18.55 -16.47
C ALA A 625 -9.76 18.13 -15.88
N GLN A 626 -9.78 17.25 -14.88
CA GLN A 626 -8.58 16.78 -14.20
C GLN A 626 -8.01 15.47 -14.79
N THR A 627 -8.75 14.82 -15.68
CA THR A 627 -8.34 13.52 -16.26
C THR A 627 -8.55 13.54 -17.79
N ARG A 628 -7.83 12.63 -18.47
CA ARG A 628 -7.95 12.45 -19.94
C ARG A 628 -9.36 12.09 -20.42
N ASN A 629 -10.17 11.46 -19.53
CA ASN A 629 -11.58 11.11 -19.82
C ASN A 629 -12.50 12.33 -19.94
N GLY A 630 -11.98 13.51 -19.62
CA GLY A 630 -12.73 14.77 -19.63
C GLY A 630 -13.75 14.86 -18.50
N LYS A 631 -14.43 16.01 -18.44
CA LYS A 631 -15.50 16.30 -17.46
C LYS A 631 -16.83 16.52 -18.20
N GLN A 632 -17.84 15.71 -17.87
CA GLN A 632 -19.18 15.91 -18.42
C GLN A 632 -19.81 17.17 -17.83
N VAL A 633 -20.04 18.16 -18.68
CA VAL A 633 -20.70 19.43 -18.34
C VAL A 633 -22.13 19.40 -18.84
N MET A 634 -22.35 19.19 -20.13
CA MET A 634 -23.69 19.16 -20.72
C MET A 634 -24.12 17.72 -20.99
N ASN A 635 -25.29 17.31 -20.47
CA ASN A 635 -25.88 16.01 -20.78
C ASN A 635 -26.61 16.10 -22.12
N VAL A 636 -26.05 15.48 -23.14
CA VAL A 636 -26.55 15.47 -24.51
C VAL A 636 -26.99 14.08 -24.94
N ASP A 637 -27.72 13.99 -26.03
CA ASP A 637 -28.03 12.74 -26.74
C ASP A 637 -27.70 12.92 -28.24
N THR A 638 -27.76 11.84 -29.00
CA THR A 638 -27.38 11.80 -30.40
C THR A 638 -28.24 12.73 -31.27
N LYS A 639 -29.48 13.07 -30.86
CA LYS A 639 -30.39 14.00 -31.55
C LYS A 639 -30.13 15.45 -31.17
N ASN A 640 -29.59 15.69 -29.98
CA ASN A 640 -29.32 17.03 -29.46
C ASN A 640 -27.87 17.16 -28.95
N PRO A 641 -26.87 17.06 -29.85
CA PRO A 641 -25.47 17.27 -29.48
C PRO A 641 -25.25 18.72 -29.02
N SER A 642 -24.20 18.96 -28.23
CA SER A 642 -23.71 20.31 -27.97
C SER A 642 -23.15 20.93 -29.25
N ILE A 643 -23.48 22.18 -29.49
CA ILE A 643 -23.06 22.86 -30.72
C ILE A 643 -22.33 24.17 -30.47
N MET A 644 -22.42 24.73 -29.26
CA MET A 644 -21.78 26.01 -28.92
C MET A 644 -21.32 26.05 -27.47
N CYS A 645 -20.22 26.78 -27.26
CA CYS A 645 -19.72 27.22 -25.99
C CYS A 645 -19.23 28.66 -26.14
N VAL A 646 -19.90 29.62 -25.51
CA VAL A 646 -19.67 31.05 -25.72
C VAL A 646 -19.35 31.71 -24.36
N PRO A 647 -18.31 32.56 -24.25
CA PRO A 647 -18.06 33.30 -23.01
C PRO A 647 -19.21 34.30 -22.74
N VAL A 648 -19.59 34.45 -21.49
CA VAL A 648 -20.60 35.43 -21.07
C VAL A 648 -19.94 36.81 -20.94
N THR A 649 -20.18 37.67 -21.94
CA THR A 649 -19.48 38.96 -22.05
C THR A 649 -20.41 40.18 -21.95
N GLY A 650 -21.70 39.98 -21.73
CA GLY A 650 -22.69 41.06 -21.67
C GLY A 650 -23.93 40.70 -20.87
N ASP A 651 -24.82 41.69 -20.69
CA ASP A 651 -26.06 41.55 -19.94
C ASP A 651 -27.24 41.05 -20.77
N MET A 652 -27.10 41.02 -22.11
CA MET A 652 -28.11 40.54 -23.06
C MET A 652 -27.58 39.39 -23.91
N VAL A 653 -28.47 38.48 -24.29
CA VAL A 653 -28.21 37.34 -25.18
C VAL A 653 -29.07 37.46 -26.44
N ALA A 654 -28.44 37.37 -27.58
CA ALA A 654 -29.10 37.24 -28.86
C ALA A 654 -28.92 35.83 -29.42
N MET A 655 -29.99 35.18 -29.83
CA MET A 655 -29.98 33.83 -30.42
C MET A 655 -30.67 33.87 -31.78
N SER A 656 -30.00 33.27 -32.77
CA SER A 656 -30.58 33.08 -34.12
C SER A 656 -30.80 31.59 -34.39
N GLY A 657 -31.80 31.28 -35.17
CA GLY A 657 -32.14 29.91 -35.52
C GLY A 657 -32.41 29.71 -37.01
N SER A 658 -32.35 28.44 -37.44
CA SER A 658 -32.66 28.01 -38.82
C SER A 658 -34.12 28.21 -39.21
N ASN A 659 -34.94 28.76 -38.33
CA ASN A 659 -36.33 29.19 -38.55
C ASN A 659 -36.44 30.65 -38.93
N ASP A 660 -35.33 31.31 -39.30
CA ASP A 660 -35.22 32.73 -39.64
C ASP A 660 -35.77 33.66 -38.54
N LYS A 661 -35.56 33.26 -37.26
CA LYS A 661 -35.99 34.05 -36.11
C LYS A 661 -34.81 34.43 -35.24
N LEU A 662 -34.88 35.65 -34.74
CA LEU A 662 -33.98 36.21 -33.72
C LEU A 662 -34.76 36.39 -32.43
N LEU A 663 -34.15 35.98 -31.31
CA LEU A 663 -34.62 36.19 -29.95
C LEU A 663 -33.55 36.90 -29.16
N ILE A 664 -33.92 37.97 -28.45
CA ILE A 664 -33.06 38.69 -27.52
C ILE A 664 -33.70 38.60 -26.12
N PHE A 665 -32.91 38.29 -25.09
CA PHE A 665 -33.39 38.24 -23.72
C PHE A 665 -32.23 38.53 -22.74
N ALA A 666 -32.56 38.82 -21.48
CA ALA A 666 -31.53 39.13 -20.48
C ALA A 666 -30.71 37.90 -20.06
N ALA A 667 -29.39 38.06 -19.94
CA ALA A 667 -28.47 36.98 -19.61
C ALA A 667 -28.79 36.33 -18.25
N ASN A 668 -29.32 37.11 -17.30
CA ASN A 668 -29.72 36.65 -15.96
C ASN A 668 -30.93 35.69 -15.96
N GLU A 669 -31.64 35.55 -17.07
CA GLU A 669 -32.69 34.53 -17.25
C GLU A 669 -32.11 33.10 -17.40
N ILE A 670 -30.81 32.98 -17.66
CA ILE A 670 -30.15 31.67 -17.85
C ILE A 670 -29.61 31.17 -16.50
N PRO A 671 -30.04 30.02 -16.04
CA PRO A 671 -29.53 29.48 -14.79
C PRO A 671 -28.06 29.07 -14.90
N GLU A 672 -27.33 29.25 -13.83
CA GLU A 672 -25.97 28.71 -13.65
C GLU A 672 -26.04 27.27 -13.10
N MET A 673 -25.34 26.35 -13.75
CA MET A 673 -25.33 24.94 -13.37
C MET A 673 -23.92 24.39 -13.55
N SER A 674 -23.51 23.46 -12.65
CA SER A 674 -22.24 22.76 -12.80
C SER A 674 -22.28 21.60 -13.82
N ARG A 675 -23.49 21.02 -14.02
CA ARG A 675 -23.77 19.93 -14.97
C ARG A 675 -25.27 19.79 -15.19
N GLY A 676 -25.72 19.48 -16.42
CA GLY A 676 -27.12 19.18 -16.66
C GLY A 676 -27.51 19.15 -18.15
N LYS A 677 -28.79 19.01 -18.43
CA LYS A 677 -29.36 19.17 -19.77
C LYS A 677 -29.57 20.64 -20.14
N GLY A 678 -29.64 21.53 -19.13
CA GLY A 678 -29.98 22.93 -19.31
C GLY A 678 -31.48 23.19 -19.42
N VAL A 679 -31.79 24.43 -19.70
CA VAL A 679 -33.15 24.95 -19.88
C VAL A 679 -33.36 25.39 -21.33
N ILE A 680 -34.61 25.48 -21.79
CA ILE A 680 -34.92 25.99 -23.13
C ILE A 680 -34.54 27.48 -23.16
N LEU A 681 -33.64 27.86 -24.05
CA LEU A 681 -33.22 29.23 -24.29
C LEU A 681 -34.12 29.87 -25.35
N GLN A 682 -34.27 29.19 -26.49
CA GLN A 682 -35.18 29.54 -27.54
C GLN A 682 -35.95 28.28 -27.99
N LYS A 683 -37.25 28.43 -28.33
CA LYS A 683 -38.10 27.30 -28.71
C LYS A 683 -37.97 27.01 -30.19
N TYR A 684 -37.53 25.76 -30.50
CA TYR A 684 -37.40 25.22 -31.85
C TYR A 684 -38.35 24.05 -32.07
N ASN A 685 -38.64 23.73 -33.34
CA ASN A 685 -39.21 22.44 -33.72
C ASN A 685 -38.05 21.46 -33.90
N ALA A 686 -37.89 20.54 -32.97
CA ALA A 686 -36.74 19.65 -32.88
C ALA A 686 -36.45 18.81 -34.14
N GLU A 687 -37.43 18.58 -34.98
CA GLU A 687 -37.26 17.84 -36.25
C GLU A 687 -36.79 18.70 -37.41
N ARG A 688 -37.06 20.00 -37.38
CA ARG A 688 -36.91 20.90 -38.55
C ARG A 688 -36.01 22.11 -38.29
N THR A 689 -35.89 22.56 -37.05
CA THR A 689 -35.21 23.83 -36.75
C THR A 689 -34.25 23.69 -35.58
N TYR A 690 -33.16 24.44 -35.64
CA TYR A 690 -32.06 24.37 -34.66
C TYR A 690 -31.38 25.74 -34.51
N VAL A 691 -30.55 25.86 -33.46
CA VAL A 691 -29.73 27.07 -33.18
C VAL A 691 -28.68 27.22 -34.27
N LEU A 692 -28.54 28.41 -34.82
CA LEU A 692 -27.48 28.78 -35.77
C LEU A 692 -26.32 29.51 -35.09
N ASP A 693 -26.65 30.49 -34.21
CA ASP A 693 -25.64 31.27 -33.50
C ASP A 693 -26.15 31.86 -32.19
N VAL A 694 -25.23 32.17 -31.28
CA VAL A 694 -25.50 32.83 -29.97
C VAL A 694 -24.43 33.86 -29.71
N MET A 695 -24.84 35.05 -29.26
CA MET A 695 -23.95 36.15 -28.94
C MET A 695 -24.43 36.88 -27.68
N PHE A 696 -23.46 37.28 -26.84
CA PHE A 696 -23.70 38.22 -25.74
C PHE A 696 -23.37 39.65 -26.19
N PHE A 697 -24.12 40.62 -25.67
CA PHE A 697 -23.84 42.02 -25.87
C PHE A 697 -24.35 42.84 -24.66
N ASP A 698 -23.83 44.04 -24.50
CA ASP A 698 -24.31 44.98 -23.47
C ASP A 698 -25.46 45.81 -24.04
N ALA A 699 -26.56 45.89 -23.31
CA ALA A 699 -27.71 46.70 -23.69
C ALA A 699 -27.35 48.18 -23.94
N ALA A 700 -26.39 48.71 -23.20
CA ALA A 700 -25.90 50.07 -23.33
C ALA A 700 -25.18 50.33 -24.66
N ASN A 701 -24.47 49.31 -25.19
CA ASN A 701 -23.73 49.39 -26.44
C ASN A 701 -24.60 49.14 -27.67
N GLY A 702 -25.78 48.53 -27.47
CA GLY A 702 -26.73 48.15 -28.52
C GLY A 702 -26.32 46.86 -29.22
N PHE A 703 -27.23 46.37 -30.07
CA PHE A 703 -27.05 45.11 -30.79
C PHE A 703 -26.42 45.35 -32.16
N SER A 704 -25.40 44.57 -32.50
CA SER A 704 -24.70 44.64 -33.77
C SER A 704 -24.26 43.28 -34.26
N TRP A 705 -24.04 43.14 -35.57
CA TRP A 705 -23.45 41.93 -36.18
C TRP A 705 -22.40 42.31 -37.23
N THR A 706 -21.50 41.41 -37.51
CA THR A 706 -20.40 41.65 -38.47
C THR A 706 -20.57 40.79 -39.72
N THR A 707 -20.40 41.40 -40.89
CA THR A 707 -20.40 40.74 -42.20
C THR A 707 -19.09 40.99 -42.92
N GLY A 708 -18.88 40.37 -44.09
CA GLY A 708 -17.73 40.67 -44.95
C GLY A 708 -17.65 42.12 -45.42
N ARG A 709 -18.73 42.91 -45.27
CA ARG A 709 -18.82 44.34 -45.64
C ARG A 709 -18.65 45.29 -44.45
N GLY A 710 -18.44 44.78 -43.26
CA GLY A 710 -18.27 45.54 -42.02
C GLY A 710 -19.31 45.21 -40.93
N THR A 711 -19.28 45.97 -39.83
CA THR A 711 -20.20 45.82 -38.71
C THR A 711 -21.45 46.67 -38.93
N THR A 712 -22.62 46.05 -38.81
CA THR A 712 -23.92 46.70 -38.85
C THR A 712 -24.48 46.78 -37.45
N LYS A 713 -24.86 47.99 -37.01
CA LYS A 713 -25.53 48.23 -35.73
C LYS A 713 -27.03 48.39 -35.97
N LEU A 714 -27.84 47.73 -35.15
CA LEU A 714 -29.31 47.87 -35.18
C LEU A 714 -29.70 48.87 -34.09
N ASP A 715 -30.15 50.05 -34.49
CA ASP A 715 -30.49 51.13 -33.57
C ASP A 715 -31.68 50.80 -32.69
N ASP A 716 -32.71 50.15 -33.24
CA ASP A 716 -33.91 49.70 -32.53
C ASP A 716 -33.96 48.15 -32.49
N TRP A 717 -33.28 47.54 -31.54
CA TRP A 717 -33.29 46.09 -31.34
C TRP A 717 -34.37 45.62 -30.33
N LYS A 718 -35.02 46.52 -29.60
CA LYS A 718 -36.03 46.23 -28.56
C LYS A 718 -37.20 45.38 -29.09
N PRO A 719 -37.66 45.46 -30.34
CA PRO A 719 -38.73 44.61 -30.90
C PRO A 719 -38.41 43.09 -30.79
N TRP A 720 -37.16 42.70 -30.80
CA TRP A 720 -36.75 41.28 -30.70
C TRP A 720 -36.57 40.81 -29.26
N VAL A 721 -36.76 41.70 -28.28
CA VAL A 721 -36.70 41.32 -26.84
C VAL A 721 -37.97 40.56 -26.46
N ALA A 722 -37.80 39.37 -25.93
CA ALA A 722 -38.88 38.57 -25.34
C ALA A 722 -38.32 37.67 -24.22
N ARG A 723 -39.20 37.04 -23.46
CA ARG A 723 -38.77 36.09 -22.40
C ARG A 723 -38.03 34.91 -23.02
N ARG A 724 -37.05 34.41 -22.30
CA ARG A 724 -36.40 33.12 -22.59
C ARG A 724 -37.46 32.05 -22.91
N ALA A 725 -37.13 31.09 -23.76
CA ALA A 725 -38.01 30.00 -24.24
C ALA A 725 -39.13 30.48 -25.19
N SER A 726 -39.10 31.72 -25.67
CA SER A 726 -39.94 32.19 -26.79
C SER A 726 -39.39 31.71 -28.15
N GLN A 727 -40.20 31.78 -29.20
CA GLN A 727 -39.73 31.45 -30.57
C GLN A 727 -38.88 32.56 -31.19
N GLY A 728 -38.99 33.79 -30.69
CA GLY A 728 -38.41 34.97 -31.32
C GLY A 728 -39.25 35.54 -32.49
N ARG A 729 -38.73 36.60 -33.09
CA ARG A 729 -39.33 37.26 -34.26
C ARG A 729 -38.47 37.06 -35.51
N THR A 730 -39.06 37.29 -36.68
CA THR A 730 -38.30 37.24 -37.94
C THR A 730 -37.06 38.14 -37.87
N ILE A 731 -35.95 37.67 -38.43
CA ILE A 731 -34.66 38.38 -38.44
C ILE A 731 -34.82 39.77 -39.07
N PRO A 732 -34.04 40.77 -38.62
CA PRO A 732 -34.10 42.11 -39.18
C PRO A 732 -33.59 42.17 -40.64
N VAL A 733 -34.05 43.17 -41.38
CA VAL A 733 -33.57 43.41 -42.76
C VAL A 733 -32.06 43.70 -42.72
N GLY A 734 -31.29 43.06 -43.60
CA GLY A 734 -29.83 43.18 -43.63
C GLY A 734 -29.07 42.22 -42.72
N PHE A 735 -29.75 41.35 -41.92
CA PHE A 735 -29.12 40.30 -41.17
C PHE A 735 -28.48 39.24 -42.10
N PRO A 736 -27.33 38.67 -41.76
CA PRO A 736 -26.64 37.70 -42.62
C PRO A 736 -27.49 36.49 -42.96
N ARG A 737 -27.47 36.10 -44.23
CA ARG A 737 -28.18 34.88 -44.72
C ARG A 737 -27.69 33.61 -44.06
N SER A 738 -26.45 33.60 -43.52
CA SER A 738 -25.90 32.49 -42.74
C SER A 738 -26.60 32.30 -41.41
N GLY A 739 -27.34 33.28 -40.93
CA GLY A 739 -27.92 33.30 -39.60
C GLY A 739 -26.89 33.53 -38.47
N LYS A 740 -25.64 33.86 -38.79
CA LYS A 740 -24.55 34.04 -37.80
C LYS A 740 -24.28 35.53 -37.54
N PHE A 741 -23.90 35.86 -36.28
CA PHE A 741 -23.61 37.23 -35.84
C PHE A 741 -22.20 37.72 -36.23
N GLY A 742 -21.30 36.83 -36.58
CA GLY A 742 -19.96 37.12 -37.02
C GLY A 742 -19.54 36.32 -38.26
N LYS A 743 -18.32 36.62 -38.77
CA LYS A 743 -17.75 35.86 -39.89
C LYS A 743 -17.51 34.39 -39.52
#